data_2c15a51d2fc94b09bb317daa00e83f55
#
_entry.id   2c15a51d2fc94b09bb317daa00e83f55
#
_cell.length_a   1.000
_cell.length_b   1.000
_cell.length_c   1.000
_cell.angle_alpha   90.00
_cell.angle_beta   90.00
_cell.angle_gamma   90.00
#
_symmetry.space_group_name_H-M   'P 1'
#
loop_
_entity.id
_entity.type
_entity.pdbx_description
1 polymer ?
#
loop_
_entity_poly.entity_id
_entity_poly.type
_entity_poly.pdbx_seq_one_letter_code
_entity_poly.pdbx_strand_id
1 'polypeptide(L)'
;MPIPATTDVLKVTKEYKSKKYDINVFFSTYQSIDVISEVSKNCSIDFDIAVCDEAHRTIGTYQTGNEEDKSNFLKIHDDKCVPCKKRLYMTATEKIYSLGAKQSAAEEGYTPYSMDDKNIYGPEFHRLSFGDAVSKQLLTDYKIVVLTVNKNDIARLNLPIKNFKTLDDSAKIIGAVTALSKIPSEINKDEFISDPKPMKRAVAFCQTIAQAKAFSESFNSLKDNNCLGIDTMKKENLVIPKANFITGQDKTSDRNKRLNWLREDIKDGECHILTNARCLSEGVDVPSLDSIIFMARKKSQVDIIQAVGRVMRKFGSGSEKKYGYIIIPVVIDNDKLTDAELSSNEDYKVVWQVVQALRSHDERLNIELNKLPQTGKLPSNLCYIETFIPRQLCRKRAMSSSAKAELNEGLDDDNPFDETNTYSNFKHLLPTEEELKENENIFSAKLVKNCGNRLYWDNWSNDIGNVTTNLFLKIKNQIEGDESNKKSFDKFVKNFRSLINPNISEDLCMEMLSEHIVTLPVLKAIFNENDLIELNPISKIMEKMVKKLKGIESEIKELQPFYESVKLTVSEISTKEGRQEVIRTLFEKFFKYAMPDKAEKFGIVFTPVEVVDFMINSVSDVLKNEFKESLINKGIKILDPFTGTGTYVVRLLDKLKELGISDEDFKYKYQNDIWCNEIMLLSYYISLINIEDTYGRIIGEFEPFTHDVLTDTFETAEKHDKQNILFEEDDFQTANKKVEDEKKENIRIIISNPPYSVGQKDANKNNPNNSYSRIEERIKETYLNDVKTTNKNALYDSYVLAFRWASDRIGDNGILSFVSNGNYIKKTL
;
A
#
# COMPACT_ATOMS: atom_id res chain seq x y z
N MET A 1 5.04 -7.53 51.04
CA MET A 1 5.48 -6.24 50.47
C MET A 1 6.16 -6.52 49.17
N PRO A 2 5.92 -5.74 48.11
CA PRO A 2 6.68 -5.91 46.87
C PRO A 2 8.17 -5.64 47.14
N ILE A 3 9.04 -6.47 46.62
CA ILE A 3 10.47 -6.31 46.74
C ILE A 3 10.85 -5.11 45.84
N PRO A 4 11.69 -4.17 46.31
CA PRO A 4 12.16 -3.06 45.49
C PRO A 4 12.85 -3.54 44.20
N ALA A 5 12.68 -2.83 43.11
CA ALA A 5 13.37 -3.13 41.87
C ALA A 5 14.88 -3.17 42.05
N THR A 6 15.54 -4.21 41.51
CA THR A 6 16.97 -4.43 41.65
C THR A 6 17.51 -5.16 40.44
N THR A 7 18.76 -4.90 40.07
CA THR A 7 19.53 -5.66 39.07
C THR A 7 20.51 -6.64 39.70
N ASP A 8 20.50 -6.74 41.04
CA ASP A 8 21.38 -7.62 41.80
C ASP A 8 20.80 -9.05 41.82
N VAL A 9 21.40 -9.92 41.02
CA VAL A 9 21.05 -11.35 40.91
C VAL A 9 21.12 -12.10 42.20
N LEU A 10 22.15 -11.82 43.06
CA LEU A 10 22.33 -12.51 44.34
C LEU A 10 21.20 -12.16 45.32
N LYS A 11 20.77 -10.92 45.31
CA LYS A 11 19.67 -10.45 46.14
C LYS A 11 18.33 -11.10 45.72
N VAL A 12 18.04 -11.18 44.44
CA VAL A 12 16.81 -11.83 43.90
C VAL A 12 16.85 -13.33 44.22
N THR A 13 18.00 -14.00 43.99
CA THR A 13 18.20 -15.42 44.30
C THR A 13 17.98 -15.73 45.77
N LYS A 14 18.55 -14.92 46.68
CA LYS A 14 18.40 -15.07 48.12
C LYS A 14 16.95 -14.91 48.56
N GLU A 15 16.27 -13.90 48.03
CA GLU A 15 14.86 -13.65 48.35
C GLU A 15 13.94 -14.78 47.88
N TYR A 16 14.14 -15.30 46.67
CA TYR A 16 13.40 -16.44 46.14
C TYR A 16 13.62 -17.71 47.03
N LYS A 17 14.86 -17.97 47.39
CA LYS A 17 15.17 -19.15 48.23
C LYS A 17 14.74 -19.03 49.67
N SER A 18 14.56 -17.81 50.18
CA SER A 18 14.24 -17.56 51.60
C SER A 18 12.75 -17.74 51.96
N LYS A 19 11.88 -17.64 50.97
CA LYS A 19 10.42 -17.64 51.15
C LYS A 19 9.78 -18.69 50.22
N LYS A 20 8.91 -19.53 50.78
CA LYS A 20 8.09 -20.47 50.02
C LYS A 20 6.71 -19.88 49.89
N TYR A 21 6.35 -19.53 48.67
CA TYR A 21 5.01 -19.06 48.31
C TYR A 21 4.42 -20.06 47.29
N ASP A 22 3.07 -20.20 47.27
CA ASP A 22 2.35 -21.01 46.29
C ASP A 22 2.44 -20.39 44.88
N ILE A 23 2.53 -19.07 44.80
CA ILE A 23 2.71 -18.30 43.57
C ILE A 23 3.87 -17.32 43.69
N ASN A 24 4.83 -17.39 42.79
CA ASN A 24 5.95 -16.46 42.66
C ASN A 24 5.82 -15.66 41.36
N VAL A 25 5.79 -14.33 41.45
CA VAL A 25 5.66 -13.45 40.29
C VAL A 25 6.91 -12.59 40.16
N PHE A 26 7.57 -12.65 39.00
CA PHE A 26 8.73 -11.83 38.66
C PHE A 26 8.31 -10.77 37.66
N PHE A 27 8.59 -9.50 37.95
CA PHE A 27 8.43 -8.41 37.01
C PHE A 27 9.80 -7.98 36.49
N SER A 28 9.99 -7.95 35.17
CA SER A 28 11.23 -7.53 34.55
C SER A 28 10.96 -6.69 33.31
N THR A 29 11.90 -5.82 32.96
CA THR A 29 11.93 -5.23 31.61
C THR A 29 12.73 -6.13 30.67
N TYR A 30 12.48 -6.04 29.38
CA TYR A 30 13.28 -6.79 28.39
C TYR A 30 14.78 -6.46 28.45
N GLN A 31 15.14 -5.20 28.78
CA GLN A 31 16.55 -4.82 28.97
C GLN A 31 17.22 -5.55 30.12
N SER A 32 16.46 -5.95 31.14
CA SER A 32 16.98 -6.63 32.34
C SER A 32 16.79 -8.15 32.30
N ILE A 33 16.52 -8.72 31.12
CA ILE A 33 16.20 -10.15 30.95
C ILE A 33 17.35 -11.05 31.43
N ASP A 34 18.62 -10.57 31.37
CA ASP A 34 19.78 -11.32 31.81
C ASP A 34 19.73 -11.62 33.33
N VAL A 35 19.18 -10.72 34.13
CA VAL A 35 18.94 -10.95 35.54
C VAL A 35 18.01 -12.14 35.77
N ILE A 36 16.93 -12.20 34.99
CA ILE A 36 15.96 -13.32 35.03
C ILE A 36 16.63 -14.62 34.57
N SER A 37 17.42 -14.57 33.50
CA SER A 37 18.16 -15.73 32.99
C SER A 37 19.13 -16.31 34.06
N GLU A 38 19.89 -15.46 34.71
CA GLU A 38 20.83 -15.89 35.74
C GLU A 38 20.12 -16.41 37.02
N VAL A 39 19.04 -15.76 37.45
CA VAL A 39 18.26 -16.20 38.61
C VAL A 39 17.60 -17.56 38.32
N SER A 40 17.05 -17.75 37.10
CA SER A 40 16.45 -19.03 36.72
C SER A 40 17.46 -20.17 36.73
N LYS A 41 18.69 -19.94 36.24
CA LYS A 41 19.81 -20.90 36.30
C LYS A 41 20.22 -21.21 37.74
N ASN A 42 20.41 -20.17 38.56
CA ASN A 42 20.86 -20.32 39.95
C ASN A 42 19.82 -20.99 40.88
N CYS A 43 18.55 -20.92 40.49
CA CYS A 43 17.46 -21.48 41.28
C CYS A 43 16.78 -22.68 40.59
N SER A 44 17.23 -23.07 39.40
CA SER A 44 16.59 -24.10 38.55
C SER A 44 15.09 -23.85 38.37
N ILE A 45 14.76 -22.61 38.03
CA ILE A 45 13.38 -22.18 37.81
C ILE A 45 12.97 -22.49 36.36
N ASP A 46 11.89 -23.25 36.20
CA ASP A 46 11.16 -23.40 34.95
C ASP A 46 9.82 -22.67 35.13
N PHE A 47 9.66 -21.53 34.44
CA PHE A 47 8.45 -20.69 34.58
C PHE A 47 7.22 -21.41 33.98
N ASP A 48 6.10 -21.39 34.66
CA ASP A 48 4.85 -21.98 34.14
C ASP A 48 4.32 -21.13 32.99
N ILE A 49 4.41 -19.79 33.12
CA ILE A 49 3.98 -18.85 32.10
C ILE A 49 4.83 -17.57 32.11
N ALA A 50 5.21 -17.10 30.94
CA ALA A 50 5.75 -15.76 30.74
C ALA A 50 4.73 -14.91 30.00
N VAL A 51 4.34 -13.78 30.60
CA VAL A 51 3.45 -12.80 29.99
C VAL A 51 4.31 -11.67 29.40
N CYS A 52 4.31 -11.56 28.09
CA CYS A 52 5.16 -10.64 27.34
C CYS A 52 4.33 -9.45 26.88
N ASP A 53 4.29 -8.38 27.66
CA ASP A 53 3.61 -7.14 27.30
C ASP A 53 4.44 -6.34 26.30
N GLU A 54 3.79 -5.54 25.44
CA GLU A 54 4.43 -4.81 24.33
C GLU A 54 5.31 -5.72 23.46
N ALA A 55 4.78 -6.91 23.11
CA ALA A 55 5.50 -7.95 22.40
C ALA A 55 6.07 -7.51 21.04
N HIS A 56 5.55 -6.44 20.44
CA HIS A 56 6.13 -5.83 19.23
C HIS A 56 7.59 -5.36 19.41
N ARG A 57 8.10 -5.30 20.64
CA ARG A 57 9.50 -5.00 20.96
C ARG A 57 10.39 -6.22 20.88
N THR A 58 9.83 -7.43 20.88
CA THR A 58 10.57 -8.68 20.84
C THR A 58 10.83 -9.18 19.42
N ILE A 59 10.64 -8.33 18.43
CA ILE A 59 11.04 -8.58 17.04
C ILE A 59 12.46 -8.05 16.79
N GLY A 60 13.14 -8.64 15.82
CA GLY A 60 14.51 -8.23 15.47
C GLY A 60 15.18 -9.26 14.60
N THR A 61 16.45 -9.05 14.34
CA THR A 61 17.31 -10.00 13.62
C THR A 61 18.52 -10.32 14.47
N TYR A 62 19.09 -11.50 14.32
CA TYR A 62 20.37 -11.87 14.90
C TYR A 62 21.18 -12.70 13.88
N GLN A 63 22.51 -12.70 14.02
CA GLN A 63 23.40 -13.43 13.12
C GLN A 63 23.16 -14.95 13.24
N THR A 64 22.82 -15.59 12.13
CA THR A 64 22.52 -17.03 12.12
C THR A 64 23.70 -17.85 12.61
N GLY A 65 23.46 -18.68 13.63
CA GLY A 65 24.54 -19.49 14.26
C GLY A 65 25.28 -18.78 15.40
N ASN A 66 25.04 -17.50 15.66
CA ASN A 66 25.64 -16.76 16.79
C ASN A 66 24.55 -16.36 17.80
N GLU A 67 24.24 -17.25 18.73
CA GLU A 67 23.19 -17.01 19.73
C GLU A 67 23.56 -15.89 20.73
N GLU A 68 24.83 -15.56 20.88
CA GLU A 68 25.31 -14.48 21.76
C GLU A 68 24.98 -13.08 21.18
N ASP A 69 24.77 -12.97 19.87
CA ASP A 69 24.39 -11.73 19.20
C ASP A 69 22.90 -11.35 19.39
N LYS A 70 22.10 -12.22 20.03
CA LYS A 70 20.70 -11.93 20.32
C LYS A 70 20.59 -10.74 21.28
N SER A 71 19.88 -9.70 20.83
CA SER A 71 19.54 -8.57 21.71
C SER A 71 18.73 -9.05 22.92
N ASN A 72 18.78 -8.32 24.03
CA ASN A 72 18.02 -8.65 25.24
C ASN A 72 16.51 -8.80 24.98
N PHE A 73 15.98 -8.12 23.96
CA PHE A 73 14.59 -8.23 23.58
C PHE A 73 14.23 -9.57 22.93
N LEU A 74 15.20 -10.23 22.27
CA LEU A 74 14.99 -11.52 21.62
C LEU A 74 15.19 -12.71 22.56
N LYS A 75 15.93 -12.52 23.66
CA LYS A 75 16.23 -13.60 24.62
C LYS A 75 15.00 -14.21 25.29
N ILE A 76 13.89 -13.49 25.31
CA ILE A 76 12.62 -14.02 25.87
C ILE A 76 12.08 -15.22 25.09
N HIS A 77 12.44 -15.37 23.81
CA HIS A 77 12.00 -16.50 22.97
C HIS A 77 12.85 -17.76 23.18
N ASP A 78 13.98 -17.66 23.88
CA ASP A 78 14.95 -18.72 24.04
C ASP A 78 14.81 -19.41 25.41
N ASP A 79 14.45 -20.69 25.40
CA ASP A 79 14.32 -21.49 26.63
C ASP A 79 15.63 -21.70 27.37
N LYS A 80 16.80 -21.53 26.70
CA LYS A 80 18.11 -21.52 27.37
C LYS A 80 18.32 -20.26 28.22
N CYS A 81 17.68 -19.15 27.82
CA CYS A 81 17.75 -17.88 28.53
C CYS A 81 16.64 -17.75 29.58
N VAL A 82 15.40 -18.04 29.18
CA VAL A 82 14.20 -17.97 30.03
C VAL A 82 13.41 -19.28 29.86
N PRO A 83 13.75 -20.32 30.65
CA PRO A 83 13.00 -21.58 30.61
C PRO A 83 11.54 -21.35 30.95
N CYS A 84 10.63 -21.70 30.04
CA CYS A 84 9.20 -21.39 30.22
C CYS A 84 8.30 -22.38 29.49
N LYS A 85 7.30 -22.92 30.18
CA LYS A 85 6.35 -23.88 29.60
C LYS A 85 5.43 -23.24 28.57
N LYS A 86 5.00 -21.98 28.80
CA LYS A 86 4.08 -21.25 27.93
C LYS A 86 4.40 -19.77 27.91
N ARG A 87 4.29 -19.13 26.73
CA ARG A 87 4.43 -17.69 26.55
C ARG A 87 3.14 -17.11 26.04
N LEU A 88 2.73 -15.99 26.66
CA LEU A 88 1.60 -15.19 26.22
C LEU A 88 2.14 -13.85 25.70
N TYR A 89 2.04 -13.64 24.41
CA TYR A 89 2.46 -12.39 23.78
C TYR A 89 1.26 -11.45 23.65
N MET A 90 1.40 -10.23 24.16
CA MET A 90 0.38 -9.20 24.10
C MET A 90 0.94 -7.94 23.48
N THR A 91 0.21 -7.34 22.55
CA THR A 91 0.58 -6.07 21.93
C THR A 91 -0.64 -5.36 21.40
N ALA A 92 -0.62 -4.03 21.39
CA ALA A 92 -1.61 -3.23 20.70
C ALA A 92 -1.33 -3.16 19.18
N THR A 93 -0.10 -3.44 18.75
CA THR A 93 0.34 -3.29 17.36
C THR A 93 1.23 -4.45 16.95
N GLU A 94 0.78 -5.24 16.01
CA GLU A 94 1.61 -6.25 15.38
C GLU A 94 2.73 -5.61 14.56
N LYS A 95 3.90 -6.21 14.62
CA LYS A 95 5.03 -5.86 13.77
C LYS A 95 5.44 -7.07 12.93
N ILE A 96 5.32 -6.92 11.62
CA ILE A 96 5.61 -7.98 10.64
C ILE A 96 6.64 -7.45 9.66
N TYR A 97 7.72 -8.20 9.46
CA TYR A 97 8.68 -7.92 8.40
C TYR A 97 8.10 -8.35 7.06
N SER A 98 8.28 -7.51 6.02
CA SER A 98 7.91 -7.88 4.65
C SER A 98 8.72 -9.11 4.19
N LEU A 99 8.16 -9.87 3.25
CA LEU A 99 8.85 -11.04 2.68
C LEU A 99 10.23 -10.66 2.12
N GLY A 100 10.33 -9.52 1.41
CA GLY A 100 11.62 -9.03 0.91
C GLY A 100 12.62 -8.73 2.03
N ALA A 101 12.17 -8.10 3.14
CA ALA A 101 13.05 -7.85 4.28
C ALA A 101 13.52 -9.16 4.96
N LYS A 102 12.64 -10.18 5.02
CA LYS A 102 13.01 -11.50 5.55
C LYS A 102 14.02 -12.22 4.64
N GLN A 103 13.83 -12.15 3.33
CA GLN A 103 14.74 -12.73 2.35
C GLN A 103 16.09 -12.04 2.37
N SER A 104 16.15 -10.70 2.35
CA SER A 104 17.42 -9.96 2.43
C SER A 104 18.17 -10.26 3.73
N ALA A 105 17.47 -10.34 4.87
CA ALA A 105 18.10 -10.73 6.13
C ALA A 105 18.69 -12.15 6.08
N ALA A 106 17.98 -13.11 5.49
CA ALA A 106 18.45 -14.49 5.33
C ALA A 106 19.65 -14.57 4.38
N GLU A 107 19.65 -13.81 3.28
CA GLU A 107 20.78 -13.72 2.35
C GLU A 107 22.04 -13.11 2.98
N GLU A 108 21.86 -12.15 3.90
CA GLU A 108 22.94 -11.55 4.68
C GLU A 108 23.37 -12.41 5.89
N GLY A 109 22.77 -13.58 6.08
CA GLY A 109 23.10 -14.50 7.16
C GLY A 109 22.45 -14.14 8.50
N TYR A 110 21.34 -13.43 8.51
CA TYR A 110 20.56 -13.10 9.70
C TYR A 110 19.26 -13.88 9.77
N THR A 111 18.85 -14.28 10.98
CA THR A 111 17.54 -14.89 11.24
C THR A 111 16.59 -13.82 11.77
N PRO A 112 15.48 -13.51 11.05
CA PRO A 112 14.49 -12.54 11.50
C PRO A 112 13.46 -13.18 12.44
N TYR A 113 13.18 -12.54 13.58
CA TYR A 113 12.01 -12.79 14.41
C TYR A 113 10.90 -11.81 14.02
N SER A 114 9.76 -12.30 13.55
CA SER A 114 8.62 -11.52 13.07
C SER A 114 7.33 -12.08 13.66
N MET A 115 6.35 -11.22 14.00
CA MET A 115 5.16 -11.66 14.76
C MET A 115 4.21 -12.57 13.96
N ASP A 116 4.35 -12.67 12.66
CA ASP A 116 3.64 -13.63 11.81
C ASP A 116 4.25 -15.05 11.83
N ASP A 117 5.41 -15.25 12.48
CA ASP A 117 5.98 -16.57 12.68
C ASP A 117 5.27 -17.32 13.82
N LYS A 118 4.37 -18.23 13.43
CA LYS A 118 3.58 -19.02 14.36
C LYS A 118 4.40 -19.99 15.22
N ASN A 119 5.62 -20.33 14.79
CA ASN A 119 6.51 -21.21 15.60
C ASN A 119 7.10 -20.46 16.79
N ILE A 120 7.24 -19.13 16.69
CA ILE A 120 7.79 -18.28 17.73
C ILE A 120 6.69 -17.66 18.59
N TYR A 121 5.70 -17.03 17.95
CA TYR A 121 4.66 -16.28 18.66
C TYR A 121 3.36 -17.07 18.88
N GLY A 122 3.19 -18.23 18.25
CA GLY A 122 1.96 -18.99 18.28
C GLY A 122 0.84 -18.38 17.42
N PRO A 123 -0.36 -18.99 17.44
CA PRO A 123 -1.52 -18.43 16.75
C PRO A 123 -2.09 -17.23 17.52
N GLU A 124 -2.62 -16.24 16.76
CA GLU A 124 -3.47 -15.21 17.36
C GLU A 124 -4.77 -15.85 17.86
N PHE A 125 -5.09 -15.70 19.13
CA PHE A 125 -6.31 -16.26 19.72
C PHE A 125 -7.27 -15.21 20.29
N HIS A 126 -6.86 -13.95 20.34
CA HIS A 126 -7.75 -12.85 20.74
C HIS A 126 -7.31 -11.54 20.12
N ARG A 127 -8.27 -10.83 19.52
CA ARG A 127 -8.12 -9.47 19.00
C ARG A 127 -9.26 -8.60 19.53
N LEU A 128 -8.93 -7.38 19.95
CA LEU A 128 -9.89 -6.36 20.37
C LEU A 128 -9.60 -5.07 19.59
N SER A 129 -10.42 -4.77 18.58
CA SER A 129 -10.33 -3.55 17.80
C SER A 129 -10.85 -2.32 18.58
N PHE A 130 -10.54 -1.10 18.11
CA PHE A 130 -11.14 0.11 18.68
C PHE A 130 -12.65 0.11 18.52
N GLY A 131 -13.16 -0.32 17.37
CA GLY A 131 -14.60 -0.45 17.13
C GLY A 131 -15.29 -1.37 18.13
N ASP A 132 -14.72 -2.54 18.38
CA ASP A 132 -15.23 -3.49 19.38
C ASP A 132 -15.16 -2.93 20.80
N ALA A 133 -14.06 -2.26 21.16
CA ALA A 133 -13.90 -1.67 22.49
C ALA A 133 -14.90 -0.55 22.74
N VAL A 134 -15.23 0.25 21.72
CA VAL A 134 -16.26 1.29 21.77
C VAL A 134 -17.65 0.66 21.86
N SER A 135 -17.97 -0.33 21.03
CA SER A 135 -19.27 -1.03 21.07
C SER A 135 -19.55 -1.71 22.40
N LYS A 136 -18.51 -2.28 23.02
CA LYS A 136 -18.55 -2.87 24.37
C LYS A 136 -18.50 -1.83 25.50
N GLN A 137 -18.50 -0.55 25.16
CA GLN A 137 -18.41 0.57 26.11
C GLN A 137 -17.16 0.53 27.01
N LEU A 138 -16.10 -0.09 26.59
CA LEU A 138 -14.80 -0.09 27.29
C LEU A 138 -14.04 1.22 27.07
N LEU A 139 -14.18 1.81 25.88
CA LEU A 139 -13.63 3.09 25.49
C LEU A 139 -14.73 4.07 25.05
N THR A 140 -14.43 5.37 25.05
CA THR A 140 -15.23 6.39 24.36
C THR A 140 -14.89 6.38 22.88
N ASP A 141 -15.80 6.81 22.03
CA ASP A 141 -15.51 7.01 20.62
C ASP A 141 -14.55 8.21 20.40
N TYR A 142 -14.04 8.39 19.19
CA TYR A 142 -13.11 9.47 18.87
C TYR A 142 -13.55 10.27 17.65
N LYS A 143 -13.04 11.52 17.56
CA LYS A 143 -13.15 12.36 16.37
C LYS A 143 -11.78 12.90 15.98
N ILE A 144 -11.43 12.81 14.69
CA ILE A 144 -10.24 13.42 14.11
C ILE A 144 -10.66 14.80 13.58
N VAL A 145 -10.05 15.86 14.12
CA VAL A 145 -10.30 17.23 13.69
C VAL A 145 -9.07 17.74 12.93
N VAL A 146 -9.18 17.79 11.59
CA VAL A 146 -8.20 18.43 10.72
C VAL A 146 -8.61 19.90 10.58
N LEU A 147 -7.84 20.79 11.19
CA LEU A 147 -8.13 22.21 11.19
C LEU A 147 -7.11 22.95 10.32
N THR A 148 -7.54 23.50 9.20
CA THR A 148 -6.69 24.30 8.32
C THR A 148 -6.66 25.76 8.74
N VAL A 149 -5.45 26.34 8.75
CA VAL A 149 -5.21 27.74 9.14
C VAL A 149 -4.45 28.45 8.04
N ASN A 150 -5.05 29.48 7.44
CA ASN A 150 -4.36 30.28 6.44
C ASN A 150 -3.31 31.17 7.10
N LYS A 151 -2.06 31.02 6.66
CA LYS A 151 -0.92 31.80 7.15
C LYS A 151 -1.06 33.29 6.92
N ASN A 152 -1.63 33.71 5.80
CA ASN A 152 -1.83 35.09 5.46
C ASN A 152 -2.84 35.76 6.40
N ASP A 153 -3.86 35.03 6.84
CA ASP A 153 -4.83 35.53 7.80
C ASP A 153 -4.21 35.78 9.17
N ILE A 154 -3.35 34.87 9.60
CA ILE A 154 -2.60 35.03 10.85
C ILE A 154 -1.63 36.21 10.74
N ALA A 155 -0.96 36.41 9.60
CA ALA A 155 -0.11 37.58 9.35
C ALA A 155 -0.91 38.89 9.44
N ARG A 156 -2.14 38.91 8.93
CA ARG A 156 -3.07 40.05 9.01
C ARG A 156 -3.50 40.37 10.44
N LEU A 157 -3.53 39.42 11.37
CA LEU A 157 -3.87 39.66 12.77
C LEU A 157 -2.80 40.50 13.51
N ASN A 158 -1.62 40.65 12.93
CA ASN A 158 -0.52 41.44 13.50
C ASN A 158 -0.20 41.11 14.96
N LEU A 159 -0.30 39.82 15.31
CA LEU A 159 0.05 39.32 16.64
C LEU A 159 1.55 39.64 16.89
N PRO A 160 1.90 40.10 18.09
CA PRO A 160 3.30 40.42 18.39
C PRO A 160 4.14 39.14 18.28
N ILE A 161 4.93 39.03 17.19
CA ILE A 161 5.75 37.88 16.84
C ILE A 161 6.82 37.57 17.90
N LYS A 162 7.11 38.46 18.81
CA LYS A 162 8.09 38.22 19.87
C LYS A 162 7.88 36.95 20.70
N ASN A 163 6.65 36.46 20.81
CA ASN A 163 6.28 35.28 21.59
C ASN A 163 6.19 34.04 20.72
N PHE A 164 6.28 34.12 19.40
CA PHE A 164 6.20 33.04 18.46
C PHE A 164 7.48 32.94 17.65
N LYS A 165 7.99 31.73 17.40
CA LYS A 165 9.23 31.53 16.66
C LYS A 165 9.06 31.77 15.16
N THR A 166 7.92 31.29 14.63
CA THR A 166 7.56 31.44 13.21
C THR A 166 6.09 31.76 13.08
N LEU A 167 5.69 32.24 11.90
CA LEU A 167 4.29 32.49 11.57
C LEU A 167 3.48 31.16 11.56
N ASP A 168 4.12 30.05 11.14
CA ASP A 168 3.51 28.72 11.13
C ASP A 168 3.23 28.24 12.56
N ASP A 169 4.15 28.45 13.50
CA ASP A 169 3.93 28.12 14.92
C ASP A 169 2.73 28.90 15.48
N SER A 170 2.61 30.21 15.13
CA SER A 170 1.47 31.04 15.55
C SER A 170 0.15 30.51 14.99
N ALA A 171 0.13 30.13 13.71
CA ALA A 171 -1.03 29.54 13.04
C ALA A 171 -1.47 28.25 13.74
N LYS A 172 -0.55 27.34 14.02
CA LYS A 172 -0.84 26.06 14.72
C LYS A 172 -1.41 26.27 16.12
N ILE A 173 -0.92 27.25 16.86
CA ILE A 173 -1.40 27.56 18.22
C ILE A 173 -2.83 28.10 18.18
N ILE A 174 -3.12 29.06 17.30
CA ILE A 174 -4.46 29.62 17.14
C ILE A 174 -5.43 28.54 16.68
N GLY A 175 -5.05 27.76 15.69
CA GLY A 175 -5.83 26.63 15.23
C GLY A 175 -6.14 25.63 16.36
N ALA A 176 -5.13 25.27 17.13
CA ALA A 176 -5.32 24.35 18.26
C ALA A 176 -6.31 24.92 19.31
N VAL A 177 -6.19 26.20 19.67
CA VAL A 177 -7.11 26.83 20.64
C VAL A 177 -8.53 26.93 20.08
N THR A 178 -8.70 27.21 18.79
CA THR A 178 -10.01 27.22 18.13
C THR A 178 -10.66 25.84 18.18
N ALA A 179 -9.92 24.79 17.85
CA ALA A 179 -10.42 23.42 17.92
C ALA A 179 -10.77 23.00 19.37
N LEU A 180 -9.94 23.36 20.36
CA LEU A 180 -10.20 23.10 21.78
C LEU A 180 -11.46 23.81 22.28
N SER A 181 -11.80 24.94 21.69
CA SER A 181 -12.99 25.74 22.01
C SER A 181 -14.27 25.18 21.37
N LYS A 182 -14.14 24.22 20.44
CA LYS A 182 -15.25 23.63 19.68
C LYS A 182 -16.13 24.68 18.98
N ILE A 183 -15.49 25.69 18.41
CA ILE A 183 -16.18 26.71 17.65
C ILE A 183 -16.40 26.15 16.24
N PRO A 184 -17.68 25.92 15.81
CA PRO A 184 -17.94 25.42 14.48
C PRO A 184 -17.65 26.48 13.43
N SER A 185 -17.21 26.07 12.25
CA SER A 185 -17.21 26.92 11.06
C SER A 185 -18.65 27.21 10.62
N GLU A 186 -18.88 28.23 9.79
CA GLU A 186 -20.22 28.52 9.28
C GLU A 186 -20.84 27.38 8.48
N ILE A 187 -20.01 26.48 7.93
CA ILE A 187 -20.43 25.33 7.11
C ILE A 187 -20.65 24.06 7.91
N ASN A 188 -19.76 23.79 8.86
CA ASN A 188 -19.82 22.56 9.69
C ASN A 188 -20.49 22.82 11.05
N LYS A 189 -21.62 23.55 11.04
CA LYS A 189 -22.36 23.91 12.26
C LYS A 189 -22.77 22.71 13.11
N ASP A 190 -22.95 21.56 12.49
CA ASP A 190 -23.51 20.36 13.10
C ASP A 190 -22.45 19.48 13.79
N GLU A 191 -21.17 19.68 13.50
CA GLU A 191 -20.08 18.78 13.96
C GLU A 191 -19.92 18.70 15.48
N PHE A 192 -20.18 19.79 16.20
CA PHE A 192 -20.06 19.84 17.65
C PHE A 192 -21.41 19.92 18.38
N ILE A 193 -22.55 19.87 17.68
CA ILE A 193 -23.88 19.96 18.31
C ILE A 193 -24.09 18.87 19.35
N SER A 194 -23.62 17.66 19.08
CA SER A 194 -23.77 16.52 20.00
C SER A 194 -22.89 16.63 21.25
N ASP A 195 -21.82 17.46 21.23
CA ASP A 195 -20.88 17.64 22.34
C ASP A 195 -20.31 19.08 22.34
N PRO A 196 -21.10 20.09 22.70
CA PRO A 196 -20.77 21.52 22.54
C PRO A 196 -19.83 22.07 23.62
N LYS A 197 -19.58 21.35 24.71
CA LYS A 197 -18.74 21.83 25.82
C LYS A 197 -17.27 21.91 25.37
N PRO A 198 -16.56 23.04 25.61
CA PRO A 198 -15.14 23.16 25.33
C PRO A 198 -14.29 22.09 26.02
N MET A 199 -13.15 21.75 25.42
CA MET A 199 -12.22 20.76 25.97
C MET A 199 -11.42 21.33 27.14
N LYS A 200 -11.26 20.56 28.20
CA LYS A 200 -10.59 21.01 29.43
C LYS A 200 -9.15 20.50 29.55
N ARG A 201 -8.83 19.31 29.01
CA ARG A 201 -7.52 18.64 29.15
C ARG A 201 -6.98 18.19 27.82
N ALA A 202 -5.78 18.68 27.46
CA ALA A 202 -5.12 18.33 26.22
C ALA A 202 -3.65 17.93 26.43
N VAL A 203 -3.16 17.05 25.59
CA VAL A 203 -1.72 16.73 25.44
C VAL A 203 -1.28 17.07 24.02
N ALA A 204 -0.27 17.94 23.90
CA ALA A 204 0.28 18.33 22.61
C ALA A 204 1.63 17.63 22.35
N PHE A 205 1.71 16.93 21.23
CA PHE A 205 2.89 16.19 20.80
C PHE A 205 3.74 17.04 19.84
N CYS A 206 4.99 17.30 20.21
CA CYS A 206 5.97 18.07 19.47
C CYS A 206 7.12 17.19 18.98
N GLN A 207 7.92 17.68 18.03
CA GLN A 207 9.04 16.93 17.50
C GLN A 207 10.26 16.90 18.45
N THR A 208 10.54 18.06 19.08
CA THR A 208 11.70 18.27 19.95
C THR A 208 11.31 18.85 21.31
N ILE A 209 12.18 18.69 22.30
CA ILE A 209 12.02 19.27 23.64
C ILE A 209 11.98 20.82 23.56
N ALA A 210 12.82 21.39 22.70
CA ALA A 210 12.85 22.84 22.49
C ALA A 210 11.52 23.36 21.93
N GLN A 211 10.89 22.64 21.01
CA GLN A 211 9.56 22.97 20.50
C GLN A 211 8.48 22.82 21.59
N ALA A 212 8.50 21.73 22.36
CA ALA A 212 7.53 21.53 23.45
C ALA A 212 7.55 22.70 24.44
N LYS A 213 8.74 23.15 24.82
CA LYS A 213 8.90 24.34 25.70
C LYS A 213 8.37 25.60 25.03
N ALA A 214 8.75 25.87 23.77
CA ALA A 214 8.34 27.06 23.03
C ALA A 214 6.81 27.11 22.85
N PHE A 215 6.16 26.02 22.50
CA PHE A 215 4.70 25.95 22.37
C PHE A 215 3.99 26.16 23.72
N SER A 216 4.53 25.61 24.82
CA SER A 216 3.97 25.87 26.16
C SER A 216 4.02 27.37 26.53
N GLU A 217 5.14 28.04 26.27
CA GLU A 217 5.28 29.48 26.46
C GLU A 217 4.33 30.29 25.57
N SER A 218 4.19 29.88 24.30
CA SER A 218 3.34 30.54 23.33
C SER A 218 1.84 30.39 23.65
N PHE A 219 1.37 29.20 24.04
CA PHE A 219 -0.01 29.03 24.53
C PHE A 219 -0.33 29.94 25.72
N ASN A 220 0.60 30.06 26.67
CA ASN A 220 0.41 30.94 27.84
C ASN A 220 0.39 32.44 27.47
N SER A 221 1.13 32.85 26.42
CA SER A 221 1.19 34.24 26.01
C SER A 221 -0.06 34.75 25.28
N LEU A 222 -0.90 33.83 24.75
CA LEU A 222 -2.14 34.22 24.07
C LEU A 222 -3.09 35.03 24.94
N LYS A 223 -3.13 34.74 26.24
CA LYS A 223 -3.96 35.51 27.23
C LYS A 223 -3.41 36.85 27.59
N ASP A 224 -2.17 37.19 27.21
CA ASP A 224 -1.54 38.49 27.51
C ASP A 224 -2.19 39.59 26.67
N ASN A 225 -2.32 40.79 27.26
CA ASN A 225 -2.93 41.97 26.59
C ASN A 225 -2.21 42.38 25.30
N ASN A 226 -0.95 42.00 25.16
CA ASN A 226 -0.14 42.26 23.97
C ASN A 226 -0.42 41.25 22.83
N CYS A 227 -1.16 40.18 23.08
CA CYS A 227 -1.64 39.20 22.09
C CYS A 227 -3.15 39.34 21.90
N LEU A 228 -3.92 38.35 22.30
CA LEU A 228 -5.39 38.38 22.21
C LEU A 228 -6.02 39.04 23.44
N GLY A 229 -5.46 38.78 24.62
CA GLY A 229 -6.00 39.16 25.92
C GLY A 229 -7.19 38.31 26.37
N ILE A 230 -7.34 38.18 27.70
CA ILE A 230 -8.38 37.32 28.30
C ILE A 230 -9.81 37.80 27.93
N ASP A 231 -10.06 39.12 27.91
CA ASP A 231 -11.36 39.67 27.58
C ASP A 231 -11.76 39.41 26.14
N THR A 232 -10.79 39.48 25.19
CA THR A 232 -11.04 39.13 23.79
C THR A 232 -11.35 37.66 23.64
N MET A 233 -10.57 36.77 24.28
CA MET A 233 -10.79 35.32 24.23
C MET A 233 -12.17 34.95 24.76
N LYS A 234 -12.63 35.57 25.87
CA LYS A 234 -13.98 35.32 26.41
C LYS A 234 -15.09 35.81 25.47
N LYS A 235 -14.93 36.99 24.86
CA LYS A 235 -15.91 37.54 23.89
C LYS A 235 -16.04 36.69 22.65
N GLU A 236 -14.98 36.04 22.23
CA GLU A 236 -14.98 35.12 21.07
C GLU A 236 -15.25 33.66 21.46
N ASN A 237 -15.65 33.39 22.72
CA ASN A 237 -15.86 32.03 23.26
C ASN A 237 -14.64 31.09 23.13
N LEU A 238 -13.42 31.64 23.07
CA LEU A 238 -12.19 30.86 23.06
C LEU A 238 -11.81 30.39 24.45
N VAL A 239 -11.33 29.16 24.58
CA VAL A 239 -10.76 28.68 25.84
C VAL A 239 -9.48 29.44 26.19
N ILE A 240 -9.29 29.71 27.49
CA ILE A 240 -8.06 30.32 27.99
C ILE A 240 -7.04 29.20 28.26
N PRO A 241 -5.98 29.08 27.43
CA PRO A 241 -5.00 28.03 27.60
C PRO A 241 -4.10 28.28 28.80
N LYS A 242 -3.86 27.23 29.58
CA LYS A 242 -2.81 27.14 30.60
C LYS A 242 -1.91 25.99 30.20
N ALA A 243 -0.68 26.24 29.82
CA ALA A 243 0.22 25.24 29.30
C ALA A 243 1.43 25.00 30.19
N ASN A 244 1.84 23.74 30.27
CA ASN A 244 3.07 23.27 30.86
C ASN A 244 3.79 22.34 29.89
N PHE A 245 5.07 22.10 30.05
CA PHE A 245 5.82 21.14 29.24
C PHE A 245 6.41 20.04 30.09
N ILE A 246 6.60 18.85 29.49
CA ILE A 246 7.19 17.68 30.17
C ILE A 246 8.22 17.03 29.24
N THR A 247 9.33 16.56 29.82
CA THR A 247 10.44 15.94 29.07
C THR A 247 10.83 14.61 29.68
N GLY A 248 11.49 13.75 28.87
CA GLY A 248 12.08 12.50 29.38
C GLY A 248 13.23 12.70 30.37
N GLN A 249 13.83 13.90 30.41
CA GLN A 249 14.94 14.26 31.29
C GLN A 249 14.47 14.74 32.68
N ASP A 250 13.15 15.00 32.84
CA ASP A 250 12.60 15.45 34.12
C ASP A 250 12.70 14.35 35.18
N LYS A 251 13.01 14.74 36.39
CA LYS A 251 12.97 13.83 37.55
C LYS A 251 11.54 13.30 37.73
N THR A 252 11.39 12.08 38.21
CA THR A 252 10.08 11.44 38.46
C THR A 252 9.16 12.30 39.33
N SER A 253 9.70 13.00 40.34
CA SER A 253 8.94 13.92 41.18
C SER A 253 8.33 15.10 40.41
N ASP A 254 9.08 15.70 39.49
CA ASP A 254 8.63 16.87 38.73
C ASP A 254 7.67 16.45 37.62
N ARG A 255 7.91 15.28 37.04
CA ARG A 255 6.97 14.64 36.10
C ARG A 255 5.61 14.40 36.77
N ASN A 256 5.60 13.80 37.94
CA ASN A 256 4.38 13.54 38.70
C ASN A 256 3.64 14.83 39.10
N LYS A 257 4.36 15.89 39.45
CA LYS A 257 3.75 17.21 39.74
C LYS A 257 2.98 17.74 38.51
N ARG A 258 3.59 17.68 37.31
CA ARG A 258 2.95 18.18 36.08
C ARG A 258 1.77 17.30 35.65
N LEU A 259 1.84 16.00 35.87
CA LEU A 259 0.72 15.08 35.64
C LEU A 259 -0.42 15.32 36.63
N ASN A 260 -0.11 15.57 37.89
CA ASN A 260 -1.11 15.91 38.89
C ASN A 260 -1.79 17.26 38.61
N TRP A 261 -1.00 18.26 38.14
CA TRP A 261 -1.55 19.53 37.68
C TRP A 261 -2.57 19.33 36.52
N LEU A 262 -2.35 18.41 35.61
CA LEU A 262 -3.31 18.06 34.55
C LEU A 262 -4.58 17.38 35.10
N ARG A 263 -4.52 16.77 36.31
CA ARG A 263 -5.65 16.13 37.01
C ARG A 263 -6.51 17.12 37.81
N GLU A 264 -6.01 18.30 38.10
CA GLU A 264 -6.71 19.30 38.91
C GLU A 264 -8.07 19.69 38.31
N ASP A 265 -8.99 20.20 39.14
CA ASP A 265 -10.23 20.74 38.66
C ASP A 265 -10.00 22.01 37.84
N ILE A 266 -10.54 22.03 36.64
CA ILE A 266 -10.33 23.10 35.64
C ILE A 266 -11.61 23.93 35.55
N LYS A 267 -11.48 25.26 35.71
CA LYS A 267 -12.56 26.20 35.58
C LYS A 267 -13.18 26.18 34.20
N ASP A 268 -14.47 26.48 34.13
CA ASP A 268 -15.12 26.60 32.82
C ASP A 268 -14.50 27.73 32.01
N GLY A 269 -14.29 27.48 30.72
CA GLY A 269 -13.59 28.39 29.80
C GLY A 269 -12.04 28.31 29.88
N GLU A 270 -11.47 27.46 30.75
CA GLU A 270 -10.02 27.20 30.77
C GLU A 270 -9.69 25.81 30.20
N CYS A 271 -8.47 25.67 29.62
CA CYS A 271 -7.95 24.39 29.15
C CYS A 271 -6.52 24.19 29.62
N HIS A 272 -6.24 23.08 30.29
CA HIS A 272 -4.87 22.67 30.64
C HIS A 272 -4.23 21.90 29.49
N ILE A 273 -3.08 22.38 29.02
CA ILE A 273 -2.35 21.79 27.87
C ILE A 273 -0.98 21.35 28.35
N LEU A 274 -0.66 20.06 28.21
CA LEU A 274 0.66 19.53 28.51
C LEU A 274 1.42 19.22 27.21
N THR A 275 2.45 20.01 26.90
CA THR A 275 3.27 19.80 25.70
C THR A 275 4.42 18.83 26.00
N ASN A 276 4.71 17.93 25.06
CA ASN A 276 5.81 16.96 25.20
C ASN A 276 6.43 16.56 23.87
N ALA A 277 7.68 16.06 23.90
CA ALA A 277 8.38 15.64 22.70
C ALA A 277 8.37 14.09 22.50
N ARG A 278 8.39 13.28 23.53
CA ARG A 278 8.43 11.80 23.45
C ARG A 278 8.05 11.10 24.74
N CYS A 279 8.01 11.79 25.85
CA CYS A 279 7.96 11.13 27.18
C CYS A 279 6.57 10.63 27.60
N LEU A 280 5.53 10.95 26.86
CA LEU A 280 4.16 10.51 27.13
C LEU A 280 3.66 9.42 26.18
N SER A 281 4.52 8.84 25.33
CA SER A 281 4.12 7.78 24.41
C SER A 281 3.95 6.43 25.12
N GLU A 282 4.76 6.07 26.08
CA GLU A 282 4.72 4.74 26.74
C GLU A 282 4.89 4.84 28.27
N GLY A 283 4.25 3.91 28.99
CA GLY A 283 4.51 3.63 30.39
C GLY A 283 4.10 4.72 31.42
N VAL A 284 3.48 5.83 30.99
CA VAL A 284 3.06 6.90 31.90
C VAL A 284 1.55 6.89 32.05
N ASP A 285 1.05 6.80 33.27
CA ASP A 285 -0.38 6.93 33.58
C ASP A 285 -0.79 8.39 33.46
N VAL A 286 -1.34 8.74 32.29
CA VAL A 286 -1.90 10.06 32.01
C VAL A 286 -3.38 10.05 32.42
N PRO A 287 -3.88 11.12 33.08
CA PRO A 287 -5.31 11.22 33.36
C PRO A 287 -6.13 11.19 32.09
N SER A 288 -7.41 10.91 32.22
CA SER A 288 -8.33 10.95 31.08
C SER A 288 -8.30 12.31 30.40
N LEU A 289 -8.03 12.31 29.10
CA LEU A 289 -7.86 13.48 28.27
C LEU A 289 -9.12 13.74 27.45
N ASP A 290 -9.45 15.01 27.22
CA ASP A 290 -10.47 15.38 26.23
C ASP A 290 -9.89 15.33 24.82
N SER A 291 -8.61 15.75 24.68
CA SER A 291 -7.97 15.81 23.37
C SER A 291 -6.47 15.54 23.40
N ILE A 292 -5.97 15.13 22.22
CA ILE A 292 -4.55 15.14 21.87
C ILE A 292 -4.35 16.05 20.66
N ILE A 293 -3.21 16.73 20.60
CA ILE A 293 -2.87 17.66 19.53
C ILE A 293 -1.56 17.20 18.90
N PHE A 294 -1.54 16.94 17.61
CA PHE A 294 -0.32 16.62 16.86
C PHE A 294 0.25 17.88 16.22
N MET A 295 1.19 18.53 16.90
CA MET A 295 1.89 19.74 16.43
C MET A 295 2.98 19.44 15.39
N ALA A 296 3.40 18.17 15.28
CA ALA A 296 4.43 17.72 14.37
C ALA A 296 4.30 16.21 14.09
N ARG A 297 4.97 15.77 13.03
CA ARG A 297 5.00 14.38 12.58
C ARG A 297 5.56 13.43 13.65
N LYS A 298 4.89 12.29 13.85
CA LYS A 298 5.38 11.20 14.70
C LYS A 298 6.25 10.23 13.90
N LYS A 299 7.25 9.63 14.55
CA LYS A 299 8.14 8.66 13.89
C LYS A 299 7.53 7.25 13.78
N SER A 300 6.57 6.90 14.64
CA SER A 300 6.02 5.55 14.74
C SER A 300 4.48 5.58 14.75
N GLN A 301 3.87 4.66 14.01
CA GLN A 301 2.42 4.42 14.07
C GLN A 301 1.99 3.93 15.46
N VAL A 302 2.83 3.14 16.13
CA VAL A 302 2.61 2.66 17.50
C VAL A 302 2.39 3.83 18.46
N ASP A 303 3.24 4.88 18.37
CA ASP A 303 3.12 6.08 19.22
C ASP A 303 1.77 6.79 19.01
N ILE A 304 1.26 6.80 17.78
CA ILE A 304 -0.03 7.40 17.43
C ILE A 304 -1.16 6.59 18.09
N ILE A 305 -1.16 5.28 17.91
CA ILE A 305 -2.20 4.40 18.46
C ILE A 305 -2.24 4.47 19.98
N GLN A 306 -1.08 4.45 20.63
CA GLN A 306 -1.00 4.57 22.08
C GLN A 306 -1.50 5.94 22.57
N ALA A 307 -1.19 7.03 21.84
CA ALA A 307 -1.68 8.36 22.18
C ALA A 307 -3.21 8.43 22.05
N VAL A 308 -3.76 7.89 20.95
CA VAL A 308 -5.21 7.82 20.72
C VAL A 308 -5.91 6.95 21.77
N GLY A 309 -5.37 5.78 22.08
CA GLY A 309 -5.91 4.93 23.15
C GLY A 309 -6.04 5.66 24.50
N ARG A 310 -5.16 6.62 24.81
CA ARG A 310 -5.24 7.43 26.03
C ARG A 310 -6.40 8.43 26.00
N VAL A 311 -6.63 9.07 24.86
CA VAL A 311 -7.73 10.03 24.72
C VAL A 311 -9.09 9.33 24.65
N MET A 312 -9.13 8.05 24.31
CA MET A 312 -10.36 7.25 24.31
C MET A 312 -10.73 6.68 25.70
N ARG A 313 -9.90 6.82 26.71
CA ARG A 313 -10.21 6.37 28.08
C ARG A 313 -11.40 7.14 28.66
N LYS A 314 -12.28 6.42 29.35
CA LYS A 314 -13.39 7.02 30.09
C LYS A 314 -12.92 7.73 31.36
N PHE A 315 -13.57 8.80 31.74
CA PHE A 315 -13.48 9.38 33.10
C PHE A 315 -14.36 8.51 34.04
N GLY A 316 -13.86 7.74 34.95
CA GLY A 316 -14.57 6.97 35.95
C GLY A 316 -16.00 6.50 35.65
N SER A 317 -16.66 5.83 36.56
CA SER A 317 -18.06 5.45 36.44
C SER A 317 -18.96 6.71 36.57
N GLY A 318 -19.61 7.08 35.46
CA GLY A 318 -20.52 8.27 35.42
C GLY A 318 -20.03 9.42 34.57
N SER A 319 -18.97 9.25 33.77
CA SER A 319 -18.45 10.29 32.88
C SER A 319 -19.40 10.60 31.72
N GLU A 320 -19.72 11.89 31.53
CA GLU A 320 -20.43 12.41 30.35
C GLU A 320 -19.57 12.52 29.08
N LYS A 321 -18.31 12.10 29.13
CA LYS A 321 -17.40 12.17 27.98
C LYS A 321 -17.90 11.31 26.83
N LYS A 322 -18.29 11.96 25.71
CA LYS A 322 -18.79 11.29 24.50
C LYS A 322 -17.65 10.89 23.55
N TYR A 323 -16.72 11.80 23.30
CA TYR A 323 -15.63 11.63 22.34
C TYR A 323 -14.26 11.95 22.91
N GLY A 324 -13.24 11.29 22.39
CA GLY A 324 -11.86 11.74 22.49
C GLY A 324 -11.46 12.47 21.21
N TYR A 325 -10.92 13.67 21.29
CA TYR A 325 -10.62 14.49 20.12
C TYR A 325 -9.14 14.39 19.72
N ILE A 326 -8.89 14.18 18.44
CA ILE A 326 -7.56 14.13 17.84
C ILE A 326 -7.43 15.36 16.95
N ILE A 327 -6.70 16.36 17.40
CA ILE A 327 -6.58 17.66 16.73
C ILE A 327 -5.28 17.70 15.92
N ILE A 328 -5.39 18.06 14.65
CA ILE A 328 -4.26 18.21 13.72
C ILE A 328 -4.37 19.59 13.06
N PRO A 329 -3.68 20.61 13.60
CA PRO A 329 -3.62 21.93 12.96
C PRO A 329 -2.71 21.85 11.73
N VAL A 330 -3.24 22.29 10.59
CA VAL A 330 -2.56 22.31 9.29
C VAL A 330 -2.44 23.74 8.82
N VAL A 331 -1.23 24.21 8.53
CA VAL A 331 -0.99 25.55 8.01
C VAL A 331 -1.01 25.52 6.49
N ILE A 332 -1.81 26.38 5.87
CA ILE A 332 -1.94 26.53 4.43
C ILE A 332 -1.50 27.95 3.99
N ASP A 333 -0.90 28.02 2.80
CA ASP A 333 -0.43 29.31 2.24
C ASP A 333 -1.53 30.02 1.41
N ASN A 334 -2.48 29.26 0.85
CA ASN A 334 -3.55 29.74 -0.02
C ASN A 334 -4.92 29.26 0.46
N ASP A 335 -5.96 30.06 0.18
CA ASP A 335 -7.36 29.68 0.49
C ASP A 335 -7.87 28.52 -0.37
N LYS A 336 -7.33 28.34 -1.57
CA LYS A 336 -7.65 27.25 -2.50
C LYS A 336 -6.63 26.11 -2.36
N LEU A 337 -7.08 24.95 -1.92
CA LEU A 337 -6.25 23.76 -1.86
C LEU A 337 -5.89 23.27 -3.27
N THR A 338 -4.63 22.84 -3.42
CA THR A 338 -4.14 22.21 -4.63
C THR A 338 -3.56 20.83 -4.32
N ASP A 339 -3.54 19.92 -5.30
CA ASP A 339 -2.91 18.61 -5.14
C ASP A 339 -1.41 18.72 -4.78
N ALA A 340 -0.74 19.74 -5.32
CA ALA A 340 0.67 20.03 -5.02
C ALA A 340 0.87 20.42 -3.55
N GLU A 341 0.01 21.27 -3.00
CA GLU A 341 0.05 21.70 -1.59
C GLU A 341 -0.21 20.53 -0.64
N LEU A 342 -1.26 19.72 -0.89
CA LEU A 342 -1.56 18.52 -0.11
C LEU A 342 -0.43 17.48 -0.16
N SER A 343 0.39 17.49 -1.22
CA SER A 343 1.52 16.54 -1.38
C SER A 343 2.80 17.01 -0.71
N SER A 344 3.10 18.32 -0.78
CA SER A 344 4.34 18.91 -0.29
C SER A 344 4.28 19.34 1.17
N ASN A 345 3.10 19.68 1.68
CA ASN A 345 2.91 20.22 3.02
C ASN A 345 3.12 19.15 4.10
N GLU A 346 4.08 19.40 5.00
CA GLU A 346 4.44 18.45 6.08
C GLU A 346 3.31 18.23 7.09
N ASP A 347 2.42 19.20 7.30
CA ASP A 347 1.32 19.09 8.24
C ASP A 347 0.24 18.10 7.73
N TYR A 348 -0.03 18.10 6.42
CA TYR A 348 -0.90 17.06 5.83
C TYR A 348 -0.31 15.67 5.94
N LYS A 349 1.02 15.53 5.91
CA LYS A 349 1.65 14.22 6.16
C LYS A 349 1.36 13.68 7.56
N VAL A 350 1.16 14.57 8.55
CA VAL A 350 0.70 14.17 9.90
C VAL A 350 -0.72 13.61 9.83
N VAL A 351 -1.62 14.26 9.07
CA VAL A 351 -3.00 13.78 8.88
C VAL A 351 -2.99 12.37 8.30
N TRP A 352 -2.25 12.16 7.21
CA TRP A 352 -2.16 10.84 6.56
C TRP A 352 -1.61 9.77 7.50
N GLN A 353 -0.60 10.09 8.29
CA GLN A 353 -0.04 9.15 9.27
C GLN A 353 -1.05 8.76 10.35
N VAL A 354 -1.79 9.73 10.90
CA VAL A 354 -2.78 9.49 11.95
C VAL A 354 -3.93 8.64 11.41
N VAL A 355 -4.47 9.00 10.25
CA VAL A 355 -5.56 8.25 9.62
C VAL A 355 -5.13 6.84 9.25
N GLN A 356 -3.93 6.65 8.68
CA GLN A 356 -3.39 5.32 8.37
C GLN A 356 -3.21 4.45 9.62
N ALA A 357 -2.67 5.02 10.70
CA ALA A 357 -2.49 4.30 11.96
C ALA A 357 -3.85 3.85 12.54
N LEU A 358 -4.84 4.74 12.56
CA LEU A 358 -6.18 4.43 13.08
C LEU A 358 -6.93 3.42 12.20
N ARG A 359 -6.80 3.54 10.89
CA ARG A 359 -7.41 2.62 9.94
C ARG A 359 -7.03 1.16 10.20
N SER A 360 -5.78 0.90 10.58
CA SER A 360 -5.30 -0.46 10.89
C SER A 360 -5.85 -1.04 12.19
N HIS A 361 -6.51 -0.22 13.05
CA HIS A 361 -7.00 -0.60 14.37
C HIS A 361 -8.50 -0.34 14.58
N ASP A 362 -9.17 0.33 13.64
CA ASP A 362 -10.62 0.55 13.66
C ASP A 362 -11.24 0.16 12.32
N GLU A 363 -11.93 -0.97 12.31
CA GLU A 363 -12.60 -1.51 11.13
C GLU A 363 -13.69 -0.58 10.59
N ARG A 364 -14.36 0.20 11.46
CA ARG A 364 -15.39 1.17 11.08
C ARG A 364 -14.79 2.27 10.21
N LEU A 365 -13.68 2.88 10.67
CA LEU A 365 -12.95 3.88 9.89
C LEU A 365 -12.44 3.30 8.57
N ASN A 366 -11.96 2.06 8.59
CA ASN A 366 -11.52 1.37 7.38
C ASN A 366 -12.67 1.20 6.37
N ILE A 367 -13.86 0.76 6.82
CA ILE A 367 -15.05 0.60 5.97
C ILE A 367 -15.50 1.95 5.39
N GLU A 368 -15.56 3.00 6.21
CA GLU A 368 -15.99 4.33 5.77
C GLU A 368 -14.98 4.95 4.77
N LEU A 369 -13.67 4.81 5.00
CA LEU A 369 -12.65 5.24 4.05
C LEU A 369 -12.71 4.47 2.72
N ASN A 370 -13.06 3.18 2.75
CA ASN A 370 -13.26 2.40 1.53
C ASN A 370 -14.52 2.81 0.75
N LYS A 371 -15.53 3.35 1.44
CA LYS A 371 -16.76 3.89 0.82
C LYS A 371 -16.63 5.33 0.36
N LEU A 372 -15.62 6.07 0.83
CA LEU A 372 -15.43 7.48 0.52
C LEU A 372 -15.41 7.78 -1.00
N PRO A 373 -14.72 6.99 -1.86
CA PRO A 373 -14.77 7.19 -3.31
C PRO A 373 -16.17 7.11 -3.91
N GLN A 374 -17.05 6.31 -3.32
CA GLN A 374 -18.43 6.09 -3.81
C GLN A 374 -19.41 7.12 -3.26
N THR A 375 -19.20 7.57 -2.02
CA THR A 375 -20.17 8.42 -1.32
C THR A 375 -19.81 9.90 -1.38
N GLY A 376 -18.54 10.24 -1.63
CA GLY A 376 -17.98 11.59 -1.50
C GLY A 376 -18.08 12.18 -0.10
N LYS A 377 -18.48 11.35 0.91
CA LYS A 377 -18.67 11.81 2.29
C LYS A 377 -17.51 11.36 3.16
N LEU A 378 -16.91 12.28 3.87
CA LEU A 378 -15.88 11.98 4.87
C LEU A 378 -16.41 10.98 5.91
N PRO A 379 -15.53 10.11 6.45
CA PRO A 379 -15.89 9.24 7.57
C PRO A 379 -16.49 10.03 8.74
N SER A 380 -17.48 9.45 9.41
CA SER A 380 -18.20 10.08 10.54
C SER A 380 -17.27 10.51 11.68
N ASN A 381 -16.12 9.87 11.81
CA ASN A 381 -15.10 10.17 12.81
C ASN A 381 -14.03 11.18 12.32
N LEU A 382 -14.14 11.70 11.09
CA LEU A 382 -13.19 12.63 10.49
C LEU A 382 -13.88 13.94 10.12
N CYS A 383 -13.49 15.02 10.77
CA CYS A 383 -13.97 16.36 10.53
C CYS A 383 -12.88 17.18 9.87
N TYR A 384 -13.17 17.76 8.71
CA TYR A 384 -12.33 18.76 8.04
C TYR A 384 -12.93 20.13 8.30
N ILE A 385 -12.20 21.00 8.97
CA ILE A 385 -12.67 22.31 9.39
C ILE A 385 -11.69 23.38 8.92
N GLU A 386 -12.18 24.42 8.25
CA GLU A 386 -11.38 25.61 7.95
C GLU A 386 -11.43 26.59 9.10
N THR A 387 -10.36 27.39 9.23
CA THR A 387 -10.13 28.24 10.38
C THR A 387 -11.21 29.31 10.51
N PHE A 388 -11.75 29.40 11.70
CA PHE A 388 -12.50 30.56 12.13
C PHE A 388 -11.53 31.67 12.57
N ILE A 389 -11.58 32.80 11.87
CA ILE A 389 -10.93 34.02 12.33
C ILE A 389 -11.93 34.78 13.21
N PRO A 390 -11.57 35.05 14.48
CA PRO A 390 -12.46 35.79 15.37
C PRO A 390 -12.92 37.13 14.78
N ARG A 391 -14.24 37.26 14.58
CA ARG A 391 -14.84 38.47 13.93
C ARG A 391 -14.43 39.79 14.56
N GLN A 392 -14.21 39.83 15.88
CA GLN A 392 -13.79 41.04 16.58
C GLN A 392 -12.32 41.40 16.37
N LEU A 393 -11.47 40.40 16.05
CA LEU A 393 -10.08 40.67 15.66
C LEU A 393 -10.00 41.33 14.30
N CYS A 394 -10.90 40.95 13.38
CA CYS A 394 -11.03 41.63 12.08
C CYS A 394 -11.55 43.06 12.23
N ARG A 395 -12.52 43.34 13.11
CA ARG A 395 -13.06 44.69 13.38
C ARG A 395 -12.02 45.66 13.92
N LYS A 396 -11.22 45.27 14.92
CA LYS A 396 -10.17 46.17 15.49
C LYS A 396 -9.13 46.61 14.48
N ARG A 397 -8.92 45.85 13.43
CA ARG A 397 -7.90 46.19 12.41
C ARG A 397 -8.47 47.14 11.34
N ALA A 398 -9.70 46.98 10.93
CA ALA A 398 -10.37 47.91 10.03
C ALA A 398 -10.31 49.36 10.57
N MET A 399 -10.40 49.47 11.91
CA MET A 399 -10.31 50.81 12.57
C MET A 399 -8.88 51.32 12.74
N SER A 400 -7.82 50.51 12.64
CA SER A 400 -6.46 50.97 12.99
C SER A 400 -5.52 51.21 11.83
N SER A 401 -5.72 50.62 10.65
CA SER A 401 -4.71 50.62 9.60
C SER A 401 -5.10 51.22 8.24
N SER A 402 -6.32 51.14 7.78
CA SER A 402 -6.70 51.68 6.45
C SER A 402 -7.63 52.88 6.49
N ALA A 403 -8.36 53.05 7.56
CA ALA A 403 -9.34 54.13 7.67
C ALA A 403 -8.70 55.54 7.82
N LYS A 404 -7.41 55.66 8.12
CA LYS A 404 -6.76 56.99 8.18
C LYS A 404 -6.23 57.51 6.86
N ALA A 405 -6.11 56.63 5.85
CA ALA A 405 -5.57 57.05 4.55
C ALA A 405 -6.63 57.36 3.49
N GLU A 406 -7.83 56.80 3.59
CA GLU A 406 -8.91 56.96 2.59
C GLU A 406 -10.10 57.76 3.06
N LEU A 407 -10.15 58.15 4.34
CA LEU A 407 -11.26 58.96 4.93
C LEU A 407 -11.05 60.48 4.84
N ASN A 408 -10.03 60.99 4.15
CA ASN A 408 -9.80 62.41 3.96
C ASN A 408 -10.40 63.02 2.70
N GLU A 409 -11.15 62.25 1.90
CA GLU A 409 -11.93 62.83 0.80
C GLU A 409 -13.41 62.42 0.88
N GLY A 410 -14.17 63.27 1.55
CA GLY A 410 -15.60 63.49 1.36
C GLY A 410 -16.58 62.44 1.87
N LEU A 411 -16.94 62.56 3.15
CA LEU A 411 -18.20 62.04 3.65
C LEU A 411 -18.79 63.00 4.71
N ASP A 412 -20.05 63.39 4.51
CA ASP A 412 -20.86 64.20 5.41
C ASP A 412 -21.06 63.59 6.80
N ASP A 413 -21.08 64.44 7.80
CA ASP A 413 -20.91 64.18 9.23
C ASP A 413 -22.15 63.65 9.99
N ASP A 414 -23.12 62.99 9.34
CA ASP A 414 -24.42 62.67 10.00
C ASP A 414 -24.91 61.21 10.00
N ASN A 415 -24.00 60.19 9.95
CA ASN A 415 -24.48 58.83 10.20
C ASN A 415 -23.49 57.92 10.94
N PRO A 416 -23.71 57.57 12.23
CA PRO A 416 -22.86 56.70 12.97
C PRO A 416 -23.08 55.22 12.55
N PHE A 417 -22.12 54.68 11.84
CA PHE A 417 -21.93 53.24 11.65
C PHE A 417 -23.06 52.38 11.06
N ASP A 418 -23.09 52.31 9.76
CA ASP A 418 -23.82 51.24 9.07
C ASP A 418 -23.05 49.92 9.22
N GLU A 419 -23.54 49.05 10.14
CA GLU A 419 -22.98 47.72 10.40
C GLU A 419 -22.98 46.82 9.16
N THR A 420 -23.82 47.08 8.15
CA THR A 420 -23.97 46.33 6.93
C THR A 420 -22.81 46.56 5.95
N ASN A 421 -22.23 47.78 5.92
CA ASN A 421 -21.16 48.12 4.97
C ASN A 421 -19.78 47.55 5.38
N THR A 422 -19.54 47.40 6.68
CA THR A 422 -18.32 46.80 7.19
C THR A 422 -18.31 45.27 6.94
N TYR A 423 -19.49 44.65 6.97
CA TYR A 423 -19.70 43.22 6.73
C TYR A 423 -19.47 42.88 5.24
N SER A 424 -19.88 43.73 4.31
CA SER A 424 -19.72 43.49 2.87
C SER A 424 -18.25 43.49 2.43
N ASN A 425 -17.39 44.30 3.05
CA ASN A 425 -15.96 44.37 2.70
C ASN A 425 -15.14 43.18 3.25
N PHE A 426 -15.64 42.47 4.29
CA PHE A 426 -14.99 41.26 4.79
C PHE A 426 -15.55 39.97 4.17
N LYS A 427 -16.74 40.03 3.55
CA LYS A 427 -17.35 38.88 2.88
C LYS A 427 -16.51 38.37 1.68
N HIS A 428 -15.68 39.26 1.10
CA HIS A 428 -14.73 38.93 0.04
C HIS A 428 -13.44 38.28 0.54
N LEU A 429 -13.22 38.16 1.87
CA LEU A 429 -12.03 37.61 2.48
C LEU A 429 -12.28 36.22 3.09
N LEU A 430 -13.53 35.76 3.14
CA LEU A 430 -13.89 34.43 3.58
C LEU A 430 -14.12 33.55 2.35
N PRO A 431 -13.59 32.34 2.31
CA PRO A 431 -13.87 31.42 1.22
C PRO A 431 -15.39 31.18 1.10
N THR A 432 -15.88 31.09 -0.12
CA THR A 432 -17.29 30.81 -0.40
C THR A 432 -17.66 29.37 -0.02
N GLU A 433 -18.96 29.09 0.16
CA GLU A 433 -19.42 27.71 0.42
C GLU A 433 -19.00 26.75 -0.70
N GLU A 434 -18.91 27.23 -1.96
CA GLU A 434 -18.47 26.45 -3.11
C GLU A 434 -16.96 26.14 -3.03
N GLU A 435 -16.12 27.12 -2.67
CA GLU A 435 -14.68 26.93 -2.48
C GLU A 435 -14.36 25.98 -1.34
N LEU A 436 -15.09 26.07 -0.24
CA LEU A 436 -14.95 25.18 0.90
C LEU A 436 -15.33 23.75 0.57
N LYS A 437 -16.40 23.57 -0.20
CA LYS A 437 -16.81 22.25 -0.68
C LYS A 437 -15.82 21.69 -1.71
N GLU A 438 -15.25 22.53 -2.56
CA GLU A 438 -14.16 22.15 -3.48
C GLU A 438 -12.93 21.67 -2.70
N ASN A 439 -12.52 22.42 -1.66
CA ASN A 439 -11.41 22.03 -0.78
C ASN A 439 -11.66 20.71 -0.05
N GLU A 440 -12.89 20.48 0.45
CA GLU A 440 -13.29 19.21 1.07
C GLU A 440 -13.22 18.04 0.07
N ASN A 441 -13.65 18.26 -1.17
CA ASN A 441 -13.59 17.25 -2.23
C ASN A 441 -12.12 16.93 -2.59
N ILE A 442 -11.26 17.94 -2.74
CA ILE A 442 -9.83 17.77 -3.03
C ILE A 442 -9.14 17.03 -1.86
N PHE A 443 -9.46 17.41 -0.62
CA PHE A 443 -8.97 16.72 0.58
C PHE A 443 -9.41 15.26 0.60
N SER A 444 -10.70 14.99 0.31
CA SER A 444 -11.27 13.63 0.27
C SER A 444 -10.60 12.76 -0.77
N ALA A 445 -10.39 13.27 -1.98
CA ALA A 445 -9.67 12.57 -3.04
C ALA A 445 -8.22 12.23 -2.63
N LYS A 446 -7.53 13.18 -1.99
CA LYS A 446 -6.16 12.97 -1.49
C LYS A 446 -6.11 12.01 -0.30
N LEU A 447 -7.13 12.02 0.55
CA LEU A 447 -7.28 11.08 1.66
C LEU A 447 -7.36 9.64 1.13
N VAL A 448 -8.15 9.40 0.08
CA VAL A 448 -8.22 8.09 -0.62
C VAL A 448 -6.85 7.70 -1.15
N LYS A 449 -6.15 8.61 -1.83
CA LYS A 449 -4.83 8.35 -2.42
C LYS A 449 -3.77 8.01 -1.38
N ASN A 450 -3.68 8.76 -0.28
CA ASN A 450 -2.61 8.64 0.70
C ASN A 450 -2.92 7.65 1.83
N CYS A 451 -4.19 7.51 2.20
CA CYS A 451 -4.65 6.58 3.24
C CYS A 451 -5.33 5.35 2.64
N GLY A 452 -5.41 5.25 1.31
CA GLY A 452 -5.85 4.07 0.59
C GLY A 452 -5.06 2.84 1.03
N ASN A 453 -5.70 1.69 0.99
CA ASN A 453 -5.17 0.47 1.58
C ASN A 453 -3.93 -0.01 0.83
N ARG A 454 -2.74 0.08 1.43
CA ARG A 454 -1.56 -0.67 0.94
C ARG A 454 -1.78 -2.18 1.01
N LEU A 455 -2.56 -2.65 1.98
CA LEU A 455 -3.03 -4.04 2.11
C LEU A 455 -4.29 -4.30 1.27
N TYR A 456 -4.91 -3.26 0.67
CA TYR A 456 -6.09 -3.42 -0.16
C TYR A 456 -5.82 -4.38 -1.33
N TRP A 457 -4.67 -4.22 -1.99
CA TRP A 457 -4.23 -5.10 -3.06
C TRP A 457 -3.88 -6.51 -2.58
N ASP A 458 -3.35 -6.66 -1.35
CA ASP A 458 -3.02 -7.97 -0.76
C ASP A 458 -4.30 -8.71 -0.30
N ASN A 459 -5.20 -8.02 0.39
CA ASN A 459 -6.50 -8.56 0.79
C ASN A 459 -7.35 -8.86 -0.44
N TRP A 460 -7.38 -7.94 -1.39
CA TRP A 460 -8.08 -8.10 -2.65
C TRP A 460 -7.53 -9.28 -3.47
N SER A 461 -6.22 -9.46 -3.55
CA SER A 461 -5.63 -10.59 -4.26
C SER A 461 -6.04 -11.93 -3.64
N ASN A 462 -6.16 -11.99 -2.30
CA ASN A 462 -6.70 -13.14 -1.59
C ASN A 462 -8.20 -13.34 -1.87
N ASP A 463 -8.98 -12.24 -1.85
CA ASP A 463 -10.42 -12.30 -2.12
C ASP A 463 -10.68 -12.75 -3.57
N ILE A 464 -9.92 -12.23 -4.53
CA ILE A 464 -9.99 -12.67 -5.94
C ILE A 464 -9.51 -14.11 -6.10
N GLY A 465 -8.48 -14.54 -5.39
CA GLY A 465 -8.08 -15.94 -5.37
C GLY A 465 -9.22 -16.85 -4.93
N ASN A 466 -9.92 -16.48 -3.87
CA ASN A 466 -11.09 -17.21 -3.39
C ASN A 466 -12.25 -17.18 -4.39
N VAL A 467 -12.53 -16.02 -4.99
CA VAL A 467 -13.58 -15.89 -6.02
C VAL A 467 -13.25 -16.70 -7.26
N THR A 468 -12.00 -16.65 -7.74
CA THR A 468 -11.54 -17.43 -8.88
C THR A 468 -11.67 -18.94 -8.62
N THR A 469 -11.33 -19.40 -7.41
CA THR A 469 -11.48 -20.80 -6.98
C THR A 469 -12.98 -21.20 -6.92
N ASN A 470 -13.82 -20.34 -6.37
CA ASN A 470 -15.27 -20.57 -6.31
C ASN A 470 -15.90 -20.62 -7.71
N LEU A 471 -15.48 -19.72 -8.60
CA LEU A 471 -15.89 -19.70 -10.00
C LEU A 471 -15.47 -20.99 -10.72
N PHE A 472 -14.24 -21.44 -10.52
CA PHE A 472 -13.77 -22.71 -11.06
C PHE A 472 -14.66 -23.88 -10.65
N LEU A 473 -14.97 -24.02 -9.35
CA LEU A 473 -15.84 -25.08 -8.85
C LEU A 473 -17.26 -24.96 -9.42
N LYS A 474 -17.77 -23.76 -9.60
CA LYS A 474 -19.10 -23.53 -10.15
C LYS A 474 -19.16 -23.84 -11.65
N ILE A 475 -18.16 -23.43 -12.42
CA ILE A 475 -18.00 -23.78 -13.83
C ILE A 475 -17.95 -25.30 -13.97
N LYS A 476 -17.15 -25.99 -13.13
CA LYS A 476 -17.05 -27.44 -13.11
C LYS A 476 -18.39 -28.10 -12.85
N ASN A 477 -19.12 -27.68 -11.83
CA ASN A 477 -20.45 -28.22 -11.50
C ASN A 477 -21.47 -27.99 -12.62
N GLN A 478 -21.40 -26.85 -13.32
CA GLN A 478 -22.31 -26.57 -14.44
C GLN A 478 -21.99 -27.40 -15.67
N ILE A 479 -20.72 -27.68 -15.93
CA ILE A 479 -20.28 -28.55 -17.03
C ILE A 479 -20.67 -30.00 -16.72
N GLU A 480 -20.45 -30.47 -15.50
CA GLU A 480 -20.78 -31.83 -15.10
C GLU A 480 -22.29 -32.08 -14.94
N GLY A 481 -23.07 -31.04 -14.61
CA GLY A 481 -24.50 -31.13 -14.36
C GLY A 481 -25.41 -31.01 -15.58
N ASP A 482 -24.90 -30.56 -16.74
CA ASP A 482 -25.67 -30.33 -17.97
C ASP A 482 -24.94 -30.88 -19.20
N GLU A 483 -25.54 -31.87 -19.85
CA GLU A 483 -24.99 -32.54 -21.05
C GLU A 483 -24.73 -31.56 -22.23
N SER A 484 -25.53 -30.51 -22.38
CA SER A 484 -25.35 -29.49 -23.39
C SER A 484 -24.14 -28.61 -23.12
N ASN A 485 -23.93 -28.23 -21.83
CA ASN A 485 -22.76 -27.48 -21.39
C ASN A 485 -21.51 -28.34 -21.59
N LYS A 486 -21.55 -29.59 -21.23
CA LYS A 486 -20.46 -30.54 -21.41
C LYS A 486 -20.03 -30.67 -22.86
N LYS A 487 -20.95 -30.90 -23.79
CA LYS A 487 -20.65 -30.97 -25.24
C LYS A 487 -20.02 -29.69 -25.77
N SER A 488 -20.51 -28.53 -25.31
CA SER A 488 -19.97 -27.22 -25.68
C SER A 488 -18.56 -27.02 -25.14
N PHE A 489 -18.33 -27.45 -23.91
CA PHE A 489 -17.02 -27.35 -23.26
C PHE A 489 -16.01 -28.35 -23.87
N ASP A 490 -16.41 -29.58 -24.17
CA ASP A 490 -15.55 -30.55 -24.84
C ASP A 490 -15.08 -30.06 -26.22
N LYS A 491 -15.95 -29.40 -26.96
CA LYS A 491 -15.60 -28.76 -28.26
C LYS A 491 -14.62 -27.60 -28.01
N PHE A 492 -14.84 -26.77 -27.00
CA PHE A 492 -13.96 -25.68 -26.59
C PHE A 492 -12.56 -26.19 -26.22
N VAL A 493 -12.46 -27.22 -25.37
CA VAL A 493 -11.19 -27.86 -24.97
C VAL A 493 -10.46 -28.44 -26.18
N LYS A 494 -11.19 -29.15 -27.06
CA LYS A 494 -10.61 -29.70 -28.28
C LYS A 494 -9.97 -28.62 -29.17
N ASN A 495 -10.65 -27.50 -29.32
CA ASN A 495 -10.15 -26.36 -30.11
C ASN A 495 -8.93 -25.72 -29.44
N PHE A 496 -8.93 -25.56 -28.10
CA PHE A 496 -7.78 -25.03 -27.33
C PHE A 496 -6.57 -25.97 -27.40
N ARG A 497 -6.78 -27.27 -27.31
CA ARG A 497 -5.72 -28.27 -27.51
C ARG A 497 -5.05 -28.14 -28.87
N SER A 498 -5.84 -27.85 -29.89
CA SER A 498 -5.32 -27.67 -31.25
C SER A 498 -4.62 -26.32 -31.45
N LEU A 499 -5.03 -25.29 -30.71
CA LEU A 499 -4.47 -23.93 -30.79
C LEU A 499 -3.16 -23.77 -30.02
N ILE A 500 -3.13 -24.27 -28.80
CA ILE A 500 -2.02 -23.99 -27.85
C ILE A 500 -1.14 -25.24 -27.69
N ASN A 501 -1.67 -26.33 -27.12
CA ASN A 501 -0.91 -27.53 -26.83
C ASN A 501 -1.86 -28.73 -26.64
N PRO A 502 -1.62 -29.89 -27.30
CA PRO A 502 -2.47 -31.07 -27.19
C PRO A 502 -2.69 -31.62 -25.78
N ASN A 503 -1.77 -31.33 -24.86
CA ASN A 503 -1.79 -31.83 -23.49
C ASN A 503 -2.51 -30.90 -22.49
N ILE A 504 -3.18 -29.84 -22.96
CA ILE A 504 -3.97 -28.97 -22.09
C ILE A 504 -5.08 -29.75 -21.40
N SER A 505 -5.11 -29.70 -20.07
CA SER A 505 -6.15 -30.35 -19.26
C SER A 505 -7.47 -29.57 -19.30
N GLU A 506 -8.57 -30.27 -19.06
CA GLU A 506 -9.89 -29.64 -18.91
C GLU A 506 -9.91 -28.66 -17.73
N ASP A 507 -9.26 -29.02 -16.63
CA ASP A 507 -9.14 -28.13 -15.47
C ASP A 507 -8.41 -26.82 -15.82
N LEU A 508 -7.34 -26.86 -16.63
CA LEU A 508 -6.66 -25.64 -17.09
C LEU A 508 -7.58 -24.75 -17.95
N CYS A 509 -8.40 -25.35 -18.81
CA CYS A 509 -9.37 -24.59 -19.60
C CYS A 509 -10.46 -23.93 -18.72
N MET A 510 -10.93 -24.63 -17.66
CA MET A 510 -11.87 -24.06 -16.69
C MET A 510 -11.23 -22.93 -15.87
N GLU A 511 -9.97 -23.09 -15.50
CA GLU A 511 -9.21 -22.02 -14.84
C GLU A 511 -9.05 -20.78 -15.71
N MET A 512 -8.67 -20.96 -16.99
CA MET A 512 -8.58 -19.86 -17.96
C MET A 512 -9.92 -19.11 -18.11
N LEU A 513 -11.05 -19.82 -18.12
CA LEU A 513 -12.38 -19.22 -18.12
C LEU A 513 -12.63 -18.41 -16.84
N SER A 514 -12.28 -18.95 -15.68
CA SER A 514 -12.41 -18.26 -14.39
C SER A 514 -11.56 -17.00 -14.33
N GLU A 515 -10.31 -17.08 -14.81
CA GLU A 515 -9.39 -15.94 -14.95
C GLU A 515 -9.98 -14.87 -15.85
N HIS A 516 -10.49 -15.25 -17.01
CA HIS A 516 -11.10 -14.33 -17.96
C HIS A 516 -12.29 -13.57 -17.34
N ILE A 517 -13.20 -14.28 -16.66
CA ILE A 517 -14.38 -13.70 -16.01
C ILE A 517 -13.99 -12.63 -14.98
N VAL A 518 -12.96 -12.92 -14.18
CA VAL A 518 -12.55 -12.02 -13.10
C VAL A 518 -11.71 -10.85 -13.61
N THR A 519 -10.83 -11.07 -14.59
CA THR A 519 -9.83 -10.08 -15.00
C THR A 519 -10.33 -9.14 -16.10
N LEU A 520 -11.20 -9.59 -16.99
CA LEU A 520 -11.70 -8.77 -18.09
C LEU A 520 -12.37 -7.47 -17.61
N PRO A 521 -13.26 -7.46 -16.61
CA PRO A 521 -13.86 -6.22 -16.12
C PRO A 521 -12.84 -5.27 -15.47
N VAL A 522 -11.79 -5.81 -14.82
CA VAL A 522 -10.69 -5.02 -14.28
C VAL A 522 -9.94 -4.31 -15.40
N LEU A 523 -9.58 -5.04 -16.44
CA LEU A 523 -8.89 -4.49 -17.60
C LEU A 523 -9.74 -3.41 -18.31
N LYS A 524 -11.03 -3.67 -18.47
CA LYS A 524 -11.98 -2.67 -19.01
C LYS A 524 -12.10 -1.42 -18.13
N ALA A 525 -12.05 -1.59 -16.79
CA ALA A 525 -12.10 -0.45 -15.85
C ALA A 525 -10.83 0.43 -15.91
N ILE A 526 -9.66 -0.19 -16.16
CA ILE A 526 -8.36 0.50 -16.21
C ILE A 526 -8.20 1.30 -17.53
N PHE A 527 -8.65 0.75 -18.65
CA PHE A 527 -8.33 1.26 -20.00
C PHE A 527 -9.43 2.06 -20.66
N ASN A 528 -10.46 2.49 -19.91
CA ASN A 528 -11.57 3.32 -20.39
C ASN A 528 -12.12 2.88 -21.75
N GLU A 529 -13.08 1.93 -21.75
CA GLU A 529 -13.99 1.60 -22.86
C GLU A 529 -13.38 1.49 -24.29
N ASN A 530 -12.07 1.46 -24.44
CA ASN A 530 -11.47 1.21 -25.72
C ASN A 530 -11.62 -0.27 -26.07
N ASP A 531 -11.99 -0.55 -27.32
CA ASP A 531 -12.28 -1.87 -27.90
C ASP A 531 -11.10 -2.87 -27.90
N LEU A 532 -10.04 -2.57 -27.14
CA LEU A 532 -8.74 -3.28 -27.08
C LEU A 532 -8.88 -4.79 -26.94
N ILE A 533 -9.65 -5.20 -25.94
CA ILE A 533 -9.84 -6.62 -25.64
C ILE A 533 -11.03 -7.20 -26.39
N GLU A 534 -12.03 -6.36 -26.73
CA GLU A 534 -13.24 -6.81 -27.46
C GLU A 534 -12.94 -7.20 -28.91
N LEU A 535 -11.89 -6.65 -29.51
CA LEU A 535 -11.45 -7.02 -30.86
C LEU A 535 -10.59 -8.30 -30.88
N ASN A 536 -10.04 -8.70 -29.73
CA ASN A 536 -9.14 -9.83 -29.63
C ASN A 536 -9.86 -11.18 -29.82
N PRO A 537 -9.39 -12.07 -30.73
CA PRO A 537 -10.05 -13.34 -31.01
C PRO A 537 -10.15 -14.26 -29.78
N ILE A 538 -9.12 -14.30 -28.95
CA ILE A 538 -9.08 -15.12 -27.73
C ILE A 538 -10.14 -14.65 -26.72
N SER A 539 -10.25 -13.34 -26.51
CA SER A 539 -11.28 -12.77 -25.64
C SER A 539 -12.68 -13.12 -26.13
N LYS A 540 -12.93 -13.04 -27.45
CA LYS A 540 -14.21 -13.43 -28.06
C LYS A 540 -14.53 -14.91 -27.86
N ILE A 541 -13.53 -15.79 -28.00
CA ILE A 541 -13.69 -17.23 -27.76
C ILE A 541 -14.11 -17.48 -26.30
N MET A 542 -13.41 -16.83 -25.36
CA MET A 542 -13.72 -16.95 -23.93
C MET A 542 -15.12 -16.44 -23.61
N GLU A 543 -15.48 -15.24 -24.06
CA GLU A 543 -16.83 -14.67 -23.83
C GLU A 543 -17.95 -15.52 -24.42
N LYS A 544 -17.74 -16.11 -25.61
CA LYS A 544 -18.73 -17.02 -26.21
C LYS A 544 -18.95 -18.26 -25.33
N MET A 545 -17.89 -18.80 -24.72
CA MET A 545 -18.02 -19.95 -23.81
C MET A 545 -18.69 -19.54 -22.49
N VAL A 546 -18.32 -18.42 -21.90
CA VAL A 546 -18.94 -17.88 -20.68
C VAL A 546 -20.43 -17.64 -20.85
N LYS A 547 -20.87 -17.09 -21.99
CA LYS A 547 -22.30 -16.86 -22.30
C LYS A 547 -23.12 -18.16 -22.39
N LYS A 548 -22.50 -19.30 -22.66
CA LYS A 548 -23.15 -20.61 -22.64
C LYS A 548 -23.34 -21.16 -21.22
N LEU A 549 -22.52 -20.69 -20.26
CA LEU A 549 -22.59 -21.09 -18.86
C LEU A 549 -23.56 -20.19 -18.10
N LYS A 550 -24.75 -20.69 -17.77
CA LYS A 550 -25.82 -19.92 -17.09
C LYS A 550 -25.52 -19.82 -15.58
N GLY A 551 -25.81 -18.66 -14.96
CA GLY A 551 -25.80 -18.50 -13.49
C GLY A 551 -24.49 -18.01 -12.88
N ILE A 552 -23.51 -17.57 -13.68
CA ILE A 552 -22.24 -16.95 -13.22
C ILE A 552 -22.41 -15.47 -12.91
N GLU A 553 -23.52 -14.88 -13.34
CA GLU A 553 -23.79 -13.42 -13.24
C GLU A 553 -23.84 -12.91 -11.78
N SER A 554 -24.17 -13.78 -10.81
CA SER A 554 -24.21 -13.40 -9.39
C SER A 554 -22.82 -13.08 -8.83
N GLU A 555 -21.80 -13.86 -9.20
CA GLU A 555 -20.42 -13.67 -8.74
C GLU A 555 -19.77 -12.45 -9.36
N ILE A 556 -20.09 -12.16 -10.62
CA ILE A 556 -19.63 -10.93 -11.28
C ILE A 556 -20.21 -9.69 -10.57
N LYS A 557 -21.47 -9.76 -10.10
CA LYS A 557 -22.09 -8.68 -9.34
C LYS A 557 -21.42 -8.46 -7.96
N GLU A 558 -20.96 -9.49 -7.29
CA GLU A 558 -20.22 -9.36 -6.04
C GLU A 558 -18.87 -8.65 -6.20
N LEU A 559 -18.27 -8.72 -7.41
CA LEU A 559 -17.02 -8.03 -7.74
C LEU A 559 -17.23 -6.59 -8.24
N GLN A 560 -18.47 -6.18 -8.53
CA GLN A 560 -18.76 -4.85 -9.07
C GLN A 560 -18.21 -3.69 -8.22
N PRO A 561 -18.35 -3.69 -6.86
CA PRO A 561 -17.77 -2.63 -6.02
C PRO A 561 -16.25 -2.52 -6.15
N PHE A 562 -15.59 -3.65 -6.39
CA PHE A 562 -14.16 -3.68 -6.62
C PHE A 562 -13.79 -3.07 -7.98
N TYR A 563 -14.49 -3.42 -9.06
CA TYR A 563 -14.24 -2.86 -10.39
C TYR A 563 -14.40 -1.34 -10.40
N GLU A 564 -15.41 -0.82 -9.72
CA GLU A 564 -15.61 0.62 -9.56
C GLU A 564 -14.46 1.28 -8.77
N SER A 565 -13.97 0.62 -7.72
CA SER A 565 -12.82 1.10 -6.95
C SER A 565 -11.53 1.15 -7.78
N VAL A 566 -11.27 0.14 -8.62
CA VAL A 566 -10.13 0.12 -9.56
C VAL A 566 -10.26 1.26 -10.57
N LYS A 567 -11.46 1.41 -11.17
CA LYS A 567 -11.75 2.46 -12.14
C LYS A 567 -11.48 3.86 -11.58
N LEU A 568 -11.93 4.11 -10.34
CA LEU A 568 -11.66 5.37 -9.64
C LEU A 568 -10.18 5.58 -9.37
N THR A 569 -9.49 4.58 -8.86
CA THR A 569 -8.04 4.65 -8.55
C THR A 569 -7.22 4.97 -9.81
N VAL A 570 -7.58 4.37 -10.94
CA VAL A 570 -6.86 4.59 -12.21
C VAL A 570 -7.22 5.92 -12.85
N SER A 571 -8.47 6.37 -12.74
CA SER A 571 -8.90 7.67 -13.29
C SER A 571 -8.20 8.86 -12.65
N GLU A 572 -7.78 8.71 -11.38
CA GLU A 572 -7.03 9.73 -10.63
C GLU A 572 -5.53 9.80 -10.97
N ILE A 573 -4.99 8.76 -11.63
CA ILE A 573 -3.57 8.74 -12.01
C ILE A 573 -3.39 9.51 -13.31
N SER A 574 -2.89 10.72 -13.20
CA SER A 574 -2.66 11.61 -14.33
C SER A 574 -1.48 11.18 -15.22
N THR A 575 -0.52 10.41 -14.67
CA THR A 575 0.65 9.94 -15.39
C THR A 575 0.47 8.51 -15.91
N LYS A 576 0.90 8.26 -17.16
CA LYS A 576 0.83 6.93 -17.78
C LYS A 576 1.74 5.92 -17.08
N GLU A 577 2.90 6.37 -16.61
CA GLU A 577 3.85 5.56 -15.82
C GLU A 577 3.21 5.08 -14.50
N GLY A 578 2.45 5.95 -13.84
CA GLY A 578 1.69 5.60 -12.64
C GLY A 578 0.63 4.54 -12.90
N ARG A 579 -0.08 4.59 -14.05
CA ARG A 579 -1.06 3.56 -14.44
C ARG A 579 -0.39 2.22 -14.69
N GLN A 580 0.72 2.20 -15.45
CA GLN A 580 1.49 0.97 -15.70
C GLN A 580 1.99 0.34 -14.41
N GLU A 581 2.46 1.16 -13.44
CA GLU A 581 2.88 0.65 -12.14
C GLU A 581 1.73 0.03 -11.34
N VAL A 582 0.53 0.60 -11.39
CA VAL A 582 -0.68 0.01 -10.77
C VAL A 582 -1.02 -1.31 -11.42
N ILE A 583 -1.01 -1.38 -12.75
CA ILE A 583 -1.28 -2.61 -13.50
C ILE A 583 -0.27 -3.68 -13.12
N ARG A 584 1.03 -3.36 -13.17
CA ARG A 584 2.10 -4.26 -12.78
C ARG A 584 1.90 -4.79 -11.35
N THR A 585 1.67 -3.89 -10.39
CA THR A 585 1.46 -4.26 -8.98
C THR A 585 0.23 -5.14 -8.78
N LEU A 586 -0.87 -4.84 -9.46
CA LEU A 586 -2.10 -5.65 -9.43
C LEU A 586 -1.84 -7.08 -9.88
N PHE A 587 -1.17 -7.23 -11.00
CA PHE A 587 -0.95 -8.54 -11.60
C PHE A 587 0.14 -9.36 -10.92
N GLU A 588 1.24 -8.73 -10.47
CA GLU A 588 2.25 -9.41 -9.64
C GLU A 588 1.62 -10.01 -8.38
N LYS A 589 0.75 -9.24 -7.73
CA LYS A 589 0.04 -9.71 -6.53
C LYS A 589 -1.02 -10.76 -6.85
N PHE A 590 -1.75 -10.59 -7.96
CA PHE A 590 -2.72 -11.59 -8.41
C PHE A 590 -2.05 -12.94 -8.64
N PHE A 591 -0.95 -13.00 -9.41
CA PHE A 591 -0.23 -14.26 -9.62
C PHE A 591 0.28 -14.85 -8.31
N LYS A 592 0.82 -14.03 -7.42
CA LYS A 592 1.39 -14.50 -6.16
C LYS A 592 0.35 -15.13 -5.22
N TYR A 593 -0.85 -14.56 -5.16
CA TYR A 593 -1.86 -14.98 -4.18
C TYR A 593 -2.98 -15.84 -4.76
N ALA A 594 -3.40 -15.57 -5.99
CA ALA A 594 -4.46 -16.36 -6.62
C ALA A 594 -3.95 -17.64 -7.28
N MET A 595 -2.66 -17.67 -7.68
CA MET A 595 -2.08 -18.77 -8.44
C MET A 595 -0.64 -19.11 -8.02
N PRO A 596 -0.34 -19.32 -6.72
CA PRO A 596 1.02 -19.54 -6.25
C PRO A 596 1.67 -20.77 -6.92
N ASP A 597 0.93 -21.86 -7.08
CA ASP A 597 1.42 -23.09 -7.71
C ASP A 597 1.77 -22.92 -9.19
N LYS A 598 1.08 -21.99 -9.89
CA LYS A 598 1.36 -21.69 -11.30
C LYS A 598 2.57 -20.78 -11.45
N ALA A 599 2.71 -19.78 -10.62
CA ALA A 599 3.87 -18.90 -10.62
C ALA A 599 5.17 -19.70 -10.46
N GLU A 600 5.16 -20.72 -9.59
CA GLU A 600 6.27 -21.63 -9.39
C GLU A 600 6.42 -22.63 -10.56
N LYS A 601 5.32 -23.23 -11.03
CA LYS A 601 5.32 -24.27 -12.09
C LYS A 601 5.76 -23.72 -13.45
N PHE A 602 5.32 -22.53 -13.83
CA PHE A 602 5.68 -21.90 -15.10
C PHE A 602 6.96 -21.04 -15.01
N GLY A 603 7.60 -20.98 -13.81
CA GLY A 603 8.85 -20.23 -13.62
C GLY A 603 8.69 -18.75 -13.96
N ILE A 604 7.55 -18.14 -13.59
CA ILE A 604 7.28 -16.73 -13.87
C ILE A 604 8.23 -15.86 -13.06
N VAL A 605 9.23 -15.31 -13.72
CA VAL A 605 10.21 -14.39 -13.16
C VAL A 605 10.15 -13.09 -13.94
N PHE A 606 9.80 -12.01 -13.27
CA PHE A 606 9.82 -10.68 -13.89
C PHE A 606 11.26 -10.22 -14.11
N THR A 607 11.58 -9.92 -15.36
CA THR A 607 12.92 -9.45 -15.69
C THR A 607 13.06 -7.96 -15.32
N PRO A 608 14.10 -7.57 -14.55
CA PRO A 608 14.35 -6.15 -14.26
C PRO A 608 14.55 -5.34 -15.56
N VAL A 609 13.97 -4.14 -15.59
CA VAL A 609 14.00 -3.28 -16.79
C VAL A 609 15.42 -2.97 -17.24
N GLU A 610 16.34 -2.82 -16.30
CA GLU A 610 17.74 -2.55 -16.56
C GLU A 610 18.44 -3.71 -17.32
N VAL A 611 18.03 -4.96 -17.02
CA VAL A 611 18.52 -6.15 -17.73
C VAL A 611 17.95 -6.19 -19.15
N VAL A 612 16.67 -5.87 -19.31
CA VAL A 612 16.01 -5.80 -20.62
C VAL A 612 16.67 -4.74 -21.49
N ASP A 613 16.91 -3.54 -20.96
CA ASP A 613 17.58 -2.45 -21.66
C ASP A 613 19.02 -2.83 -22.07
N PHE A 614 19.76 -3.47 -21.17
CA PHE A 614 21.11 -3.99 -21.49
C PHE A 614 21.06 -4.98 -22.65
N MET A 615 20.10 -5.91 -22.66
CA MET A 615 19.97 -6.91 -23.72
C MET A 615 19.61 -6.28 -25.06
N ILE A 616 18.63 -5.36 -25.08
CA ILE A 616 18.22 -4.65 -26.30
C ILE A 616 19.38 -3.82 -26.87
N ASN A 617 20.14 -3.11 -26.02
CA ASN A 617 21.32 -2.36 -26.44
C ASN A 617 22.38 -3.28 -26.99
N SER A 618 22.66 -4.43 -26.33
CA SER A 618 23.63 -5.42 -26.79
C SER A 618 23.26 -5.99 -28.16
N VAL A 619 21.97 -6.33 -28.36
CA VAL A 619 21.46 -6.79 -29.67
C VAL A 619 21.61 -5.71 -30.72
N SER A 620 21.30 -4.45 -30.41
CA SER A 620 21.50 -3.30 -31.30
C SER A 620 22.96 -3.14 -31.72
N ASP A 621 23.89 -3.25 -30.79
CA ASP A 621 25.34 -3.14 -31.05
C ASP A 621 25.87 -4.29 -31.89
N VAL A 622 25.47 -5.54 -31.62
CA VAL A 622 25.83 -6.71 -32.41
C VAL A 622 25.30 -6.59 -33.83
N LEU A 623 24.01 -6.19 -33.98
CA LEU A 623 23.39 -6.01 -35.28
C LEU A 623 24.15 -4.98 -36.12
N LYS A 624 24.55 -3.86 -35.50
CA LYS A 624 25.33 -2.80 -36.17
C LYS A 624 26.74 -3.22 -36.49
N ASN A 625 27.44 -3.85 -35.54
CA ASN A 625 28.87 -4.13 -35.70
C ASN A 625 29.13 -5.34 -36.57
N GLU A 626 28.38 -6.42 -36.43
CA GLU A 626 28.61 -7.69 -37.15
C GLU A 626 27.83 -7.73 -38.46
N PHE A 627 26.56 -7.24 -38.49
CA PHE A 627 25.70 -7.35 -39.66
C PHE A 627 25.61 -6.05 -40.47
N LYS A 628 26.08 -4.90 -39.95
CA LYS A 628 25.93 -3.57 -40.56
C LYS A 628 24.47 -3.16 -40.78
N GLU A 629 23.59 -3.64 -39.93
CA GLU A 629 22.17 -3.41 -39.93
C GLU A 629 21.74 -2.64 -38.65
N SER A 630 20.50 -2.20 -38.58
CA SER A 630 19.95 -1.49 -37.42
C SER A 630 18.58 -2.04 -37.06
N LEU A 631 18.21 -1.97 -35.75
CA LEU A 631 16.87 -2.36 -35.29
C LEU A 631 15.73 -1.59 -36.00
N ILE A 632 16.00 -0.38 -36.51
CA ILE A 632 15.00 0.42 -37.24
C ILE A 632 14.80 -0.04 -38.69
N ASN A 633 15.65 -0.91 -39.26
CA ASN A 633 15.49 -1.35 -40.63
C ASN A 633 14.22 -2.22 -40.78
N LYS A 634 13.44 -1.95 -41.86
CA LYS A 634 12.28 -2.78 -42.23
C LYS A 634 12.75 -4.21 -42.56
N GLY A 635 11.95 -5.21 -42.17
CA GLY A 635 12.21 -6.61 -42.42
C GLY A 635 13.17 -7.28 -41.42
N ILE A 636 13.77 -6.53 -40.47
CA ILE A 636 14.44 -7.13 -39.30
C ILE A 636 13.36 -7.59 -38.34
N LYS A 637 12.99 -8.86 -38.45
CA LYS A 637 11.93 -9.46 -37.65
C LYS A 637 12.43 -9.91 -36.28
N ILE A 638 11.69 -9.54 -35.23
CA ILE A 638 12.06 -9.70 -33.83
C ILE A 638 10.96 -10.52 -33.15
N LEU A 639 11.34 -11.54 -32.41
CA LEU A 639 10.42 -12.41 -31.67
C LEU A 639 10.82 -12.47 -30.19
N ASP A 640 9.85 -12.20 -29.33
CA ASP A 640 9.88 -12.55 -27.91
C ASP A 640 9.02 -13.81 -27.68
N PRO A 641 9.64 -15.00 -27.59
CA PRO A 641 8.89 -16.26 -27.53
C PRO A 641 8.34 -16.61 -26.14
N PHE A 642 8.67 -15.85 -25.10
CA PHE A 642 8.21 -16.03 -23.72
C PHE A 642 7.88 -14.66 -23.10
N THR A 643 6.87 -14.05 -23.67
CA THR A 643 6.58 -12.61 -23.57
C THR A 643 6.29 -12.13 -22.14
N GLY A 644 5.64 -12.98 -21.31
CA GLY A 644 5.19 -12.58 -19.98
C GLY A 644 4.27 -11.36 -20.05
N THR A 645 4.66 -10.27 -19.41
CA THR A 645 3.89 -9.00 -19.40
C THR A 645 4.25 -8.05 -20.55
N GLY A 646 5.02 -8.48 -21.53
CA GLY A 646 5.38 -7.68 -22.69
C GLY A 646 6.59 -6.73 -22.51
N THR A 647 7.33 -6.84 -21.43
CA THR A 647 8.39 -5.88 -21.05
C THR A 647 9.45 -5.71 -22.16
N TYR A 648 9.88 -6.79 -22.81
CA TYR A 648 10.87 -6.72 -23.91
C TYR A 648 10.33 -5.93 -25.10
N VAL A 649 9.09 -6.19 -25.51
CA VAL A 649 8.47 -5.48 -26.62
C VAL A 649 8.26 -4.01 -26.29
N VAL A 650 7.75 -3.69 -25.11
CA VAL A 650 7.57 -2.31 -24.62
C VAL A 650 8.90 -1.54 -24.66
N ARG A 651 9.97 -2.10 -24.10
CA ARG A 651 11.28 -1.45 -24.09
C ARG A 651 11.91 -1.38 -25.49
N LEU A 652 11.63 -2.37 -26.36
CA LEU A 652 12.04 -2.32 -27.76
C LEU A 652 11.38 -1.17 -28.50
N LEU A 653 10.07 -0.94 -28.33
CA LEU A 653 9.36 0.19 -28.92
C LEU A 653 9.95 1.54 -28.47
N ASP A 654 10.25 1.69 -27.18
CA ASP A 654 10.97 2.88 -26.68
C ASP A 654 12.34 3.04 -27.35
N LYS A 655 13.10 1.95 -27.47
CA LYS A 655 14.43 1.96 -28.10
C LYS A 655 14.40 2.33 -29.59
N LEU A 656 13.40 1.89 -30.34
CA LEU A 656 13.23 2.27 -31.75
C LEU A 656 13.07 3.79 -31.89
N LYS A 657 12.33 4.43 -30.97
CA LYS A 657 12.22 5.89 -30.96
C LYS A 657 13.52 6.60 -30.57
N GLU A 658 14.26 6.08 -29.59
CA GLU A 658 15.59 6.59 -29.24
C GLU A 658 16.56 6.55 -30.43
N LEU A 659 16.46 5.53 -31.28
CA LEU A 659 17.25 5.38 -32.48
C LEU A 659 16.82 6.28 -33.65
N GLY A 660 15.75 7.06 -33.46
CA GLY A 660 15.30 8.08 -34.42
C GLY A 660 14.49 7.52 -35.59
N ILE A 661 13.76 6.42 -35.38
CA ILE A 661 12.86 5.86 -36.43
C ILE A 661 11.75 6.86 -36.78
N SER A 662 11.38 6.98 -38.06
CA SER A 662 10.23 7.77 -38.49
C SER A 662 8.90 7.15 -38.01
N ASP A 663 7.86 7.96 -37.88
CA ASP A 663 6.53 7.45 -37.45
C ASP A 663 5.98 6.42 -38.42
N GLU A 664 6.20 6.60 -39.72
CA GLU A 664 5.76 5.67 -40.76
C GLU A 664 6.50 4.31 -40.65
N ASP A 665 7.82 4.33 -40.45
CA ASP A 665 8.61 3.11 -40.30
C ASP A 665 8.35 2.44 -38.94
N PHE A 666 8.04 3.23 -37.89
CA PHE A 666 7.64 2.71 -36.60
C PHE A 666 6.29 1.95 -36.69
N LYS A 667 5.28 2.53 -37.35
CA LYS A 667 3.99 1.87 -37.61
C LYS A 667 4.22 0.57 -38.40
N TYR A 668 5.07 0.62 -39.43
CA TYR A 668 5.40 -0.59 -40.21
C TYR A 668 6.02 -1.68 -39.35
N LYS A 669 7.01 -1.36 -38.48
CA LYS A 669 7.66 -2.35 -37.61
C LYS A 669 6.70 -2.94 -36.60
N TYR A 670 5.87 -2.11 -35.99
CA TYR A 670 4.83 -2.55 -35.07
C TYR A 670 3.85 -3.54 -35.71
N GLN A 671 3.43 -3.27 -36.94
CA GLN A 671 2.44 -4.09 -37.66
C GLN A 671 3.04 -5.31 -38.39
N ASN A 672 4.37 -5.39 -38.61
CA ASN A 672 4.95 -6.40 -39.52
C ASN A 672 6.18 -7.12 -38.99
N ASP A 673 6.99 -6.48 -38.11
CA ASP A 673 8.31 -6.98 -37.79
C ASP A 673 8.47 -7.47 -36.33
N ILE A 674 7.52 -7.17 -35.44
CA ILE A 674 7.59 -7.54 -34.01
C ILE A 674 6.54 -8.59 -33.71
N TRP A 675 6.98 -9.73 -33.13
CA TRP A 675 6.14 -10.85 -32.76
C TRP A 675 6.38 -11.24 -31.31
N CYS A 676 5.36 -11.79 -30.66
CA CYS A 676 5.48 -12.31 -29.31
C CYS A 676 4.54 -13.49 -29.05
N ASN A 677 5.01 -14.46 -28.25
CA ASN A 677 4.27 -15.66 -27.88
C ASN A 677 4.11 -15.74 -26.36
N GLU A 678 2.90 -16.06 -25.92
CA GLU A 678 2.59 -16.28 -24.51
C GLU A 678 1.66 -17.49 -24.35
N ILE A 679 1.90 -18.31 -23.33
CA ILE A 679 1.09 -19.51 -23.06
C ILE A 679 -0.02 -19.25 -22.05
N MET A 680 0.17 -18.25 -21.14
CA MET A 680 -0.77 -17.95 -20.08
C MET A 680 -1.73 -16.83 -20.51
N LEU A 681 -3.04 -17.11 -20.42
CA LEU A 681 -4.08 -16.17 -20.86
C LEU A 681 -3.96 -14.78 -20.21
N LEU A 682 -3.71 -14.74 -18.91
CA LEU A 682 -3.65 -13.48 -18.21
C LEU A 682 -2.41 -12.66 -18.60
N SER A 683 -1.24 -13.28 -18.69
CA SER A 683 -0.01 -12.63 -19.19
C SER A 683 -0.19 -12.14 -20.61
N TYR A 684 -0.85 -12.92 -21.45
CA TYR A 684 -1.21 -12.56 -22.82
C TYR A 684 -2.06 -11.27 -22.89
N TYR A 685 -3.08 -11.14 -22.04
CA TYR A 685 -3.87 -9.90 -22.01
C TYR A 685 -3.06 -8.70 -21.55
N ILE A 686 -2.18 -8.90 -20.57
CA ILE A 686 -1.33 -7.82 -20.02
C ILE A 686 -0.30 -7.38 -21.05
N SER A 687 0.36 -8.32 -21.75
CA SER A 687 1.34 -7.99 -22.78
C SER A 687 0.70 -7.17 -23.89
N LEU A 688 -0.47 -7.61 -24.37
CA LEU A 688 -1.21 -6.92 -25.40
C LEU A 688 -1.48 -5.46 -25.02
N ILE A 689 -2.02 -5.25 -23.83
CA ILE A 689 -2.36 -3.92 -23.33
C ILE A 689 -1.13 -3.04 -23.14
N ASN A 690 -0.05 -3.56 -22.54
CA ASN A 690 1.18 -2.78 -22.33
C ASN A 690 1.82 -2.37 -23.67
N ILE A 691 1.78 -3.25 -24.67
CA ILE A 691 2.32 -2.99 -26.00
C ILE A 691 1.49 -1.92 -26.72
N GLU A 692 0.17 -2.07 -26.71
CA GLU A 692 -0.77 -1.13 -27.37
C GLU A 692 -0.77 0.25 -26.69
N ASP A 693 -0.73 0.32 -25.34
CA ASP A 693 -0.61 1.59 -24.61
C ASP A 693 0.75 2.29 -24.94
N THR A 694 1.83 1.52 -25.04
CA THR A 694 3.13 2.06 -25.41
C THR A 694 3.12 2.61 -26.85
N TYR A 695 2.52 1.89 -27.79
CA TYR A 695 2.36 2.39 -29.15
C TYR A 695 1.53 3.68 -29.19
N GLY A 696 0.37 3.69 -28.52
CA GLY A 696 -0.50 4.87 -28.44
C GLY A 696 0.19 6.07 -27.78
N ARG A 697 1.05 5.85 -26.78
CA ARG A 697 1.88 6.89 -26.17
C ARG A 697 2.91 7.48 -27.15
N ILE A 698 3.50 6.63 -27.98
CA ILE A 698 4.57 7.04 -28.91
C ILE A 698 3.99 7.76 -30.13
N ILE A 699 2.94 7.24 -30.71
CA ILE A 699 2.38 7.73 -31.98
C ILE A 699 1.24 8.73 -31.75
N GLY A 700 0.54 8.66 -30.61
CA GLY A 700 -0.63 9.51 -30.32
C GLY A 700 -1.96 8.95 -30.79
N GLU A 701 -1.96 7.84 -31.53
CA GLU A 701 -3.14 7.15 -32.06
C GLU A 701 -3.14 5.70 -31.60
N PHE A 702 -4.33 5.13 -31.42
CA PHE A 702 -4.47 3.72 -31.09
C PHE A 702 -4.39 2.83 -32.32
N GLU A 703 -3.66 1.72 -32.22
CA GLU A 703 -3.58 0.66 -33.24
C GLU A 703 -3.49 -0.71 -32.55
N PRO A 704 -4.38 -1.67 -32.85
CA PRO A 704 -4.34 -3.00 -32.26
C PRO A 704 -3.03 -3.73 -32.61
N PHE A 705 -2.43 -4.40 -31.60
CA PHE A 705 -1.27 -5.26 -31.84
C PHE A 705 -1.73 -6.67 -32.27
N THR A 706 -1.46 -7.01 -33.52
CA THR A 706 -1.97 -8.24 -34.14
C THR A 706 -1.03 -9.43 -34.03
N HIS A 707 0.21 -9.23 -33.64
CA HIS A 707 1.28 -10.22 -33.59
C HIS A 707 1.57 -10.78 -32.21
N ASP A 708 0.67 -10.55 -31.23
CA ASP A 708 0.65 -11.28 -29.96
C ASP A 708 -0.11 -12.59 -30.13
N VAL A 709 0.53 -13.71 -29.84
CA VAL A 709 0.07 -15.05 -30.14
C VAL A 709 -0.08 -15.87 -28.86
N LEU A 710 -1.29 -16.32 -28.53
CA LEU A 710 -1.51 -17.24 -27.43
C LEU A 710 -1.15 -18.67 -27.88
N THR A 711 0.03 -19.15 -27.52
CA THR A 711 0.54 -20.45 -27.92
C THR A 711 1.63 -20.98 -26.99
N ASP A 712 1.84 -22.27 -26.99
CA ASP A 712 3.03 -22.88 -26.40
C ASP A 712 4.19 -22.81 -27.43
N THR A 713 5.18 -22.01 -27.13
CA THR A 713 6.34 -21.81 -28.00
C THR A 713 7.05 -23.11 -28.40
N PHE A 714 7.22 -24.03 -27.46
CA PHE A 714 7.88 -25.32 -27.75
C PHE A 714 7.06 -26.19 -28.67
N GLU A 715 5.72 -26.13 -28.56
CA GLU A 715 4.79 -26.87 -29.40
C GLU A 715 4.85 -26.42 -30.88
N THR A 716 5.28 -25.18 -31.12
CA THR A 716 5.43 -24.66 -32.50
C THR A 716 6.46 -25.43 -33.32
N ALA A 717 7.41 -26.10 -32.67
CA ALA A 717 8.45 -26.92 -33.33
C ALA A 717 7.96 -28.37 -33.60
N GLU A 718 6.94 -28.85 -32.91
CA GLU A 718 6.45 -30.20 -33.07
C GLU A 718 5.71 -30.38 -34.41
N LYS A 719 5.95 -31.52 -35.07
CA LYS A 719 5.22 -31.91 -36.28
C LYS A 719 4.00 -32.72 -35.85
N HIS A 720 2.86 -32.08 -35.79
CA HIS A 720 1.64 -32.83 -35.74
C HIS A 720 1.17 -33.08 -37.16
N ASP A 721 0.76 -34.30 -37.48
CA ASP A 721 -0.03 -34.58 -38.65
C ASP A 721 -1.36 -33.84 -38.53
N LYS A 722 -1.30 -32.52 -38.80
CA LYS A 722 -2.49 -31.67 -38.86
C LYS A 722 -3.30 -32.12 -40.07
N GLN A 723 -4.16 -33.11 -39.89
CA GLN A 723 -5.40 -33.18 -40.67
C GLN A 723 -5.96 -31.76 -40.54
N ASN A 724 -6.25 -31.10 -41.69
CA ASN A 724 -6.83 -29.79 -41.75
C ASN A 724 -7.97 -29.66 -40.72
N ILE A 725 -7.64 -29.18 -39.51
CA ILE A 725 -8.62 -28.93 -38.47
C ILE A 725 -9.36 -27.68 -38.93
N LEU A 726 -10.50 -27.92 -39.61
CA LEU A 726 -11.44 -26.86 -39.93
C LEU A 726 -12.11 -26.46 -38.61
N PHE A 727 -11.61 -25.39 -38.02
CA PHE A 727 -12.35 -24.74 -36.94
C PHE A 727 -13.68 -24.23 -37.53
N GLU A 728 -14.78 -24.61 -36.93
CA GLU A 728 -16.09 -24.15 -37.36
C GLU A 728 -16.37 -22.70 -36.93
N GLU A 729 -15.60 -22.17 -35.96
CA GLU A 729 -15.75 -20.84 -35.41
C GLU A 729 -14.67 -19.89 -35.95
N ASP A 730 -15.09 -18.72 -36.49
CA ASP A 730 -14.20 -17.75 -37.14
C ASP A 730 -13.11 -17.22 -36.26
N ASP A 731 -13.38 -17.05 -34.92
CA ASP A 731 -12.38 -16.54 -34.00
C ASP A 731 -11.25 -17.55 -33.75
N PHE A 732 -11.55 -18.85 -33.69
CA PHE A 732 -10.54 -19.90 -33.63
C PHE A 732 -9.72 -19.99 -34.91
N GLN A 733 -10.34 -19.78 -36.07
CA GLN A 733 -9.64 -19.73 -37.35
C GLN A 733 -8.65 -18.54 -37.34
N THR A 734 -9.11 -17.38 -36.87
CA THR A 734 -8.29 -16.16 -36.78
C THR A 734 -7.11 -16.35 -35.82
N ALA A 735 -7.33 -16.93 -34.64
CA ALA A 735 -6.27 -17.21 -33.69
C ALA A 735 -5.25 -18.22 -34.20
N ASN A 736 -5.70 -19.32 -34.82
CA ASN A 736 -4.81 -20.31 -35.43
C ASN A 736 -4.01 -19.77 -36.59
N LYS A 737 -4.60 -18.86 -37.40
CA LYS A 737 -3.89 -18.19 -38.48
C LYS A 737 -2.70 -17.39 -37.97
N LYS A 738 -2.83 -16.67 -36.84
CA LYS A 738 -1.72 -15.96 -36.23
C LYS A 738 -0.56 -16.90 -35.87
N VAL A 739 -0.84 -18.07 -35.28
CA VAL A 739 0.16 -19.09 -34.97
C VAL A 739 0.88 -19.56 -36.24
N GLU A 740 0.13 -19.86 -37.30
CA GLU A 740 0.71 -20.36 -38.56
C GLU A 740 1.49 -19.28 -39.33
N ASP A 741 1.07 -18.01 -39.20
CA ASP A 741 1.78 -16.89 -39.82
C ASP A 741 3.09 -16.63 -39.06
N GLU A 742 3.11 -16.66 -37.73
CA GLU A 742 4.32 -16.55 -36.90
C GLU A 742 5.33 -17.64 -37.31
N LYS A 743 4.91 -18.90 -37.47
CA LYS A 743 5.77 -20.01 -37.82
C LYS A 743 6.47 -19.84 -39.20
N LYS A 744 5.85 -19.15 -40.13
CA LYS A 744 6.36 -18.90 -41.48
C LYS A 744 7.33 -17.73 -41.53
N GLU A 745 7.34 -16.88 -40.53
CA GLU A 745 8.13 -15.68 -40.54
C GLU A 745 9.64 -15.96 -40.41
N ASN A 746 10.45 -15.21 -41.16
CA ASN A 746 11.89 -15.30 -41.09
C ASN A 746 12.43 -14.46 -39.91
N ILE A 747 12.42 -15.03 -38.72
CA ILE A 747 12.87 -14.36 -37.52
C ILE A 747 14.37 -14.13 -37.52
N ARG A 748 14.77 -12.87 -37.33
CA ARG A 748 16.16 -12.41 -37.36
C ARG A 748 16.73 -12.23 -35.95
N ILE A 749 15.90 -11.88 -34.98
CA ILE A 749 16.30 -11.63 -33.62
C ILE A 749 15.31 -12.36 -32.69
N ILE A 750 15.84 -13.14 -31.79
CA ILE A 750 15.07 -13.72 -30.65
C ILE A 750 15.64 -13.12 -29.36
N ILE A 751 14.79 -12.46 -28.58
CA ILE A 751 15.17 -11.84 -27.32
C ILE A 751 14.11 -12.16 -26.27
N SER A 752 14.51 -12.75 -25.14
CA SER A 752 13.55 -13.16 -24.09
C SER A 752 14.22 -13.59 -22.79
N ASN A 753 13.38 -13.82 -21.77
CA ASN A 753 13.71 -14.55 -20.56
C ASN A 753 12.93 -15.89 -20.56
N PRO A 754 13.55 -17.02 -20.97
CA PRO A 754 12.85 -18.30 -21.02
C PRO A 754 12.48 -18.82 -19.63
N PRO A 755 11.48 -19.71 -19.52
CA PRO A 755 11.07 -20.29 -18.25
C PRO A 755 12.20 -21.14 -17.64
N TYR A 756 12.26 -21.13 -16.28
CA TYR A 756 13.21 -21.93 -15.51
C TYR A 756 12.42 -23.02 -14.75
N SER A 757 12.52 -24.27 -15.17
CA SER A 757 12.00 -25.38 -14.41
C SER A 757 13.10 -26.42 -14.23
N VAL A 758 13.58 -26.60 -13.00
CA VAL A 758 14.52 -27.68 -12.68
C VAL A 758 13.73 -28.99 -12.61
N GLY A 759 13.88 -29.81 -13.65
CA GLY A 759 13.41 -31.18 -13.76
C GLY A 759 12.14 -31.48 -12.96
N GLN A 760 10.99 -31.49 -13.62
CA GLN A 760 9.71 -31.82 -12.97
C GLN A 760 9.80 -33.22 -12.32
N LYS A 761 9.98 -33.27 -10.99
CA LYS A 761 10.05 -34.51 -10.22
C LYS A 761 8.69 -35.06 -9.84
N ASP A 762 7.61 -34.32 -10.06
CA ASP A 762 6.26 -34.65 -9.59
C ASP A 762 5.29 -34.86 -10.77
N ALA A 763 5.46 -35.94 -11.49
CA ALA A 763 4.42 -36.43 -12.39
C ALA A 763 3.26 -36.96 -11.57
N ASN A 764 2.27 -36.11 -11.24
CA ASN A 764 0.97 -36.56 -10.73
C ASN A 764 0.05 -36.91 -11.90
N LYS A 765 -0.93 -37.82 -11.68
CA LYS A 765 -1.92 -38.23 -12.70
C LYS A 765 -2.67 -37.06 -13.35
N ASN A 766 -2.67 -35.88 -12.70
CA ASN A 766 -3.32 -34.63 -13.19
C ASN A 766 -2.35 -33.64 -13.86
N ASN A 767 -1.07 -33.98 -14.01
CA ASN A 767 -0.07 -33.10 -14.56
C ASN A 767 1.04 -33.91 -15.27
N PRO A 768 0.77 -34.46 -16.47
CA PRO A 768 1.80 -35.06 -17.26
C PRO A 768 2.86 -34.04 -17.64
N ASN A 769 4.13 -34.35 -17.44
CA ASN A 769 5.24 -33.55 -17.96
C ASN A 769 5.06 -33.39 -19.48
N ASN A 770 5.02 -32.18 -19.97
CA ASN A 770 5.01 -31.95 -21.40
C ASN A 770 6.32 -32.48 -21.98
N SER A 771 6.22 -33.41 -22.93
CA SER A 771 7.36 -33.92 -23.69
C SER A 771 7.31 -33.32 -25.08
N TYR A 772 8.39 -32.65 -25.44
CA TYR A 772 8.58 -32.06 -26.78
C TYR A 772 9.52 -32.93 -27.57
N SER A 773 8.99 -33.98 -28.13
CA SER A 773 9.74 -35.10 -28.72
C SER A 773 10.76 -34.67 -29.77
N ARG A 774 10.40 -33.72 -30.63
CA ARG A 774 11.28 -33.18 -31.66
C ARG A 774 12.42 -32.34 -31.08
N ILE A 775 12.14 -31.44 -30.13
CA ILE A 775 13.20 -30.63 -29.50
C ILE A 775 14.12 -31.53 -28.69
N GLU A 776 13.59 -32.54 -27.99
CA GLU A 776 14.37 -33.52 -27.25
C GLU A 776 15.25 -34.38 -28.18
N GLU A 777 14.71 -34.78 -29.35
CA GLU A 777 15.51 -35.46 -30.38
C GLU A 777 16.63 -34.58 -30.93
N ARG A 778 16.36 -33.31 -31.21
CA ARG A 778 17.36 -32.34 -31.62
C ARG A 778 18.45 -32.12 -30.55
N ILE A 779 18.10 -32.11 -29.28
CA ILE A 779 19.08 -32.06 -28.16
C ILE A 779 19.98 -33.31 -28.20
N LYS A 780 19.39 -34.50 -28.41
CA LYS A 780 20.17 -35.73 -28.52
C LYS A 780 21.14 -35.69 -29.69
N GLU A 781 20.69 -35.19 -30.84
CA GLU A 781 21.51 -35.11 -32.06
C GLU A 781 22.62 -34.05 -31.96
N THR A 782 22.44 -32.98 -31.21
CA THR A 782 23.36 -31.85 -31.17
C THR A 782 24.14 -31.75 -29.86
N TYR A 783 23.47 -31.60 -28.72
CA TYR A 783 24.11 -31.34 -27.43
C TYR A 783 24.64 -32.60 -26.75
N LEU A 784 24.06 -33.77 -27.04
CA LEU A 784 24.49 -35.04 -26.44
C LEU A 784 25.53 -35.81 -27.28
N ASN A 785 25.75 -35.44 -28.53
CA ASN A 785 26.61 -36.23 -29.45
C ASN A 785 28.04 -36.37 -28.95
N ASP A 786 28.56 -35.37 -28.24
CA ASP A 786 29.95 -35.32 -27.77
C ASP A 786 30.10 -35.41 -26.23
N VAL A 787 29.01 -35.61 -25.49
CA VAL A 787 28.98 -35.52 -24.00
C VAL A 787 28.88 -36.90 -23.36
N LYS A 788 29.93 -37.31 -22.65
CA LYS A 788 29.95 -38.54 -21.80
C LYS A 788 29.45 -38.21 -20.39
N THR A 789 28.15 -38.02 -20.19
CA THR A 789 27.56 -37.81 -18.85
C THR A 789 26.60 -38.93 -18.52
N THR A 790 26.58 -39.33 -17.25
CA THR A 790 25.59 -40.28 -16.70
C THR A 790 24.28 -39.62 -16.28
N ASN A 791 24.26 -38.31 -16.04
CA ASN A 791 23.08 -37.55 -15.67
C ASN A 791 22.60 -36.66 -16.81
N LYS A 792 21.69 -37.18 -17.61
CA LYS A 792 21.12 -36.48 -18.78
C LYS A 792 19.94 -35.57 -18.45
N ASN A 793 19.40 -35.62 -17.23
CA ASN A 793 18.17 -34.90 -16.86
C ASN A 793 18.34 -33.35 -16.91
N ALA A 794 19.55 -32.85 -16.67
CA ALA A 794 19.83 -31.40 -16.74
C ALA A 794 19.73 -30.81 -18.17
N LEU A 795 19.77 -31.62 -19.19
CA LEU A 795 19.64 -31.19 -20.60
C LEU A 795 18.18 -31.01 -21.05
N TYR A 796 17.24 -31.46 -20.24
CA TYR A 796 15.82 -31.29 -20.48
C TYR A 796 15.21 -30.18 -19.60
N ASP A 797 16.03 -29.33 -19.01
CA ASP A 797 15.60 -28.10 -18.35
C ASP A 797 15.03 -27.14 -19.40
N SER A 798 13.94 -26.43 -19.05
CA SER A 798 13.19 -25.59 -19.98
C SER A 798 14.06 -24.54 -20.69
N TYR A 799 15.06 -23.97 -20.01
CA TYR A 799 15.96 -23.01 -20.65
C TYR A 799 16.87 -23.67 -21.72
N VAL A 800 17.24 -24.96 -21.56
CA VAL A 800 18.01 -25.70 -22.58
C VAL A 800 17.13 -26.02 -23.78
N LEU A 801 15.86 -26.42 -23.54
CA LEU A 801 14.86 -26.56 -24.59
C LEU A 801 14.69 -25.26 -25.37
N ALA A 802 14.64 -24.11 -24.67
CA ALA A 802 14.51 -22.79 -25.28
C ALA A 802 15.71 -22.44 -26.18
N PHE A 803 16.94 -22.69 -25.72
CA PHE A 803 18.13 -22.52 -26.55
C PHE A 803 18.09 -23.40 -27.82
N ARG A 804 17.67 -24.65 -27.69
CA ARG A 804 17.61 -25.56 -28.86
C ARG A 804 16.51 -25.11 -29.83
N TRP A 805 15.33 -24.83 -29.33
CA TRP A 805 14.20 -24.31 -30.12
C TRP A 805 14.59 -23.02 -30.88
N ALA A 806 15.15 -22.06 -30.16
CA ALA A 806 15.55 -20.78 -30.74
C ALA A 806 16.66 -20.91 -31.79
N SER A 807 17.64 -21.79 -31.57
CA SER A 807 18.70 -22.06 -32.53
C SER A 807 18.19 -22.69 -33.84
N ASP A 808 17.17 -23.56 -33.76
CA ASP A 808 16.54 -24.14 -34.93
C ASP A 808 15.57 -23.15 -35.62
N ARG A 809 14.97 -22.24 -34.84
CA ARG A 809 13.99 -21.24 -35.33
C ARG A 809 14.64 -20.06 -36.05
N ILE A 810 15.84 -19.62 -35.60
CA ILE A 810 16.50 -18.43 -36.13
C ILE A 810 17.24 -18.67 -37.46
N GLY A 811 17.55 -19.90 -37.77
CA GLY A 811 18.31 -20.26 -38.98
C GLY A 811 19.78 -19.83 -38.93
N ASP A 812 20.40 -19.64 -40.14
CA ASP A 812 21.86 -19.44 -40.30
C ASP A 812 22.37 -18.04 -39.92
N ASN A 813 21.52 -17.02 -39.96
CA ASN A 813 21.89 -15.62 -39.78
C ASN A 813 20.94 -14.94 -38.80
N GLY A 814 21.25 -14.96 -37.50
CA GLY A 814 20.41 -14.31 -36.54
C GLY A 814 21.11 -14.00 -35.22
N ILE A 815 20.40 -13.30 -34.32
CA ILE A 815 20.87 -12.93 -32.99
C ILE A 815 19.92 -13.56 -31.97
N LEU A 816 20.47 -14.35 -31.05
CA LEU A 816 19.79 -14.92 -29.93
C LEU A 816 20.28 -14.26 -28.63
N SER A 817 19.37 -13.65 -27.85
CA SER A 817 19.68 -13.02 -26.58
C SER A 817 18.71 -13.51 -25.51
N PHE A 818 19.20 -14.33 -24.58
CA PHE A 818 18.41 -14.91 -23.50
C PHE A 818 18.99 -14.57 -22.12
N VAL A 819 18.12 -14.33 -21.14
CA VAL A 819 18.50 -14.46 -19.73
C VAL A 819 18.52 -15.94 -19.39
N SER A 820 19.58 -16.43 -18.79
CA SER A 820 19.66 -17.83 -18.37
C SER A 820 20.49 -18.00 -17.11
N ASN A 821 20.32 -19.13 -16.42
CA ASN A 821 21.22 -19.45 -15.33
C ASN A 821 22.64 -19.75 -15.89
N GLY A 822 23.68 -19.44 -15.12
CA GLY A 822 25.07 -19.63 -15.54
C GLY A 822 25.57 -21.10 -15.46
N ASN A 823 24.70 -22.07 -15.20
CA ASN A 823 25.10 -23.46 -14.99
C ASN A 823 25.74 -24.08 -16.23
N TYR A 824 25.27 -23.73 -17.42
CA TYR A 824 25.85 -24.23 -18.69
C TYR A 824 27.25 -23.70 -18.96
N ILE A 825 27.68 -22.60 -18.30
CA ILE A 825 29.04 -22.08 -18.39
C ILE A 825 29.92 -22.64 -17.26
N LYS A 826 29.37 -22.79 -16.06
CA LYS A 826 30.12 -23.10 -14.82
C LYS A 826 30.26 -24.59 -14.53
N LYS A 827 29.35 -25.40 -15.00
CA LYS A 827 29.33 -26.85 -14.78
C LYS A 827 29.74 -27.54 -16.07
N THR A 828 30.70 -28.43 -15.99
CA THR A 828 30.91 -29.42 -17.03
C THR A 828 29.64 -30.25 -17.18
N LEU A 829 28.98 -30.14 -18.29
CA LEU A 829 27.82 -30.95 -18.67
C LEU A 829 28.19 -32.44 -18.69
#